data_2c1d682e9066cec04526c926a1364a86
#
_entry.id   2c1d682e9066cec04526c926a1364a86
#
_cell.length_a   1.000
_cell.length_b   1.000
_cell.length_c   1.000
_cell.angle_alpha   90.00
_cell.angle_beta   90.00
_cell.angle_gamma   90.00
#
_symmetry.space_group_name_H-M   'P 1'
#
loop_
_entity.id
_entity.type
_entity.pdbx_description
1 polymer ?
#
loop_
_entity_poly.entity_id
_entity_poly.type
_entity_poly.pdbx_seq_one_letter_code
_entity_poly.pdbx_strand_id
1 'polypeptide(L)'
;MINFEEWEGFEGRIWKEEVNVRDFIQKNYTPYDGDESFLADPTEATNKLWGTLQKLQKEERAKGGVLDMETEVVSGLTAYGPGYIDESLKDLEQIVGLQTDKPLKRAFMPYGGIKMAEQACTTYGYQPSEELHKIFTDYTRTHNQAVFDAYTPEMKKARHTHIITGLPDTYGRGRIVGDYRRVALYGIDALIRFKQEDLANCGDGTMTDDVIRLREEIARQISALKGMKKMAEAYGYDISRPAKNAKEACQWLYFGYLAAIKTQNGAAMSVGRISTFLDIYIQRDLDNGTLTESQAQELIDHMVMKFRMVKFARIPSYNQLFSGDPVWATLEVGGIGMDGRSMVTKNCYRFLHTLENMGPAPEPNLTVLYSSALPENFKKYAAKVSINTSSVQYENDDVMKPVWGDDYSICCCVSATQTGKEMQFFGARANLAKCLLYAINGGVDEKSHEQCGPNYAPITGEYLNYDEVLPKYVQMLDWLAGLYVNVLNLIQYMHDKYYYEEAEMALIDTDVRRTFATGIAGFSHVIDSLSAIKYAKVKVVRDENGLATGFEVEGDFPKYGNDDDRADEIGVWLLKTFLEMIKKRHTYRNSEATTSILTITSNVVYGKYTGALPDGRAAFTPFAPGANPSYGAEQNGLLASLNSVAKLPYHWALDGISNTQTINPDALGHSEGERVENLVQVMDGYFDQGAHHLNVNVFGKEKLLDAMEHPEKEEYANFTIRVSGYAVKFIDLTREQQMDVISRTCHAAL
;
A
#
# COMPACT_ATOMS: atom_id res chain seq x y z
N MET A 1 -28.63 -25.16 -3.57
CA MET A 1 -28.01 -24.58 -4.77
C MET A 1 -28.80 -23.36 -5.19
N ILE A 2 -28.17 -22.20 -5.28
CA ILE A 2 -28.81 -20.99 -5.78
C ILE A 2 -28.88 -21.13 -7.30
N ASN A 3 -30.05 -21.03 -7.89
CA ASN A 3 -30.20 -21.08 -9.34
C ASN A 3 -30.38 -19.64 -9.85
N PHE A 4 -29.30 -19.05 -10.33
CA PHE A 4 -29.34 -17.73 -10.96
C PHE A 4 -29.23 -17.90 -12.49
N GLU A 5 -30.14 -17.31 -13.22
CA GLU A 5 -30.13 -17.26 -14.69
C GLU A 5 -28.85 -16.57 -15.22
N GLU A 6 -28.38 -15.58 -14.48
CA GLU A 6 -27.13 -14.84 -14.81
C GLU A 6 -25.89 -15.72 -14.77
N TRP A 7 -25.94 -16.86 -14.12
CA TRP A 7 -24.85 -17.85 -14.08
C TRP A 7 -24.84 -18.83 -15.25
N GLU A 8 -25.87 -18.76 -16.10
CA GLU A 8 -25.94 -19.63 -17.27
C GLU A 8 -24.73 -19.45 -18.17
N GLY A 9 -24.14 -20.56 -18.61
CA GLY A 9 -22.95 -20.59 -19.45
C GLY A 9 -21.62 -20.56 -18.68
N PHE A 10 -21.61 -20.35 -17.37
CA PHE A 10 -20.40 -20.45 -16.56
C PHE A 10 -20.18 -21.86 -16.02
N GLU A 11 -18.93 -22.33 -16.14
CA GLU A 11 -18.53 -23.65 -15.65
C GLU A 11 -18.17 -23.63 -14.17
N GLY A 12 -18.08 -24.82 -13.58
CA GLY A 12 -17.74 -25.01 -12.18
C GLY A 12 -18.97 -25.27 -11.31
N ARG A 13 -18.72 -25.83 -10.13
CA ARG A 13 -19.77 -26.24 -9.20
C ARG A 13 -19.57 -25.62 -7.82
N ILE A 14 -18.36 -25.61 -7.30
CA ILE A 14 -18.07 -25.20 -5.92
C ILE A 14 -18.54 -23.77 -5.68
N TRP A 15 -18.17 -22.83 -6.55
CA TRP A 15 -18.55 -21.44 -6.43
C TRP A 15 -20.07 -21.18 -6.55
N LYS A 16 -20.85 -22.14 -7.05
CA LYS A 16 -22.32 -22.07 -7.08
C LYS A 16 -22.97 -22.55 -5.77
N GLU A 17 -22.23 -23.29 -4.96
CA GLU A 17 -22.72 -23.86 -3.70
C GLU A 17 -22.26 -23.05 -2.48
N GLU A 18 -21.08 -22.45 -2.54
CA GLU A 18 -20.48 -21.62 -1.50
C GLU A 18 -19.79 -20.39 -2.11
N VAL A 19 -19.40 -19.41 -1.28
CA VAL A 19 -18.64 -18.25 -1.75
C VAL A 19 -17.22 -18.68 -2.08
N ASN A 20 -16.90 -18.82 -3.36
CA ASN A 20 -15.59 -19.25 -3.85
C ASN A 20 -15.25 -18.63 -5.20
N VAL A 21 -14.83 -17.35 -5.18
CA VAL A 21 -14.47 -16.62 -6.40
C VAL A 21 -13.28 -17.25 -7.12
N ARG A 22 -12.33 -17.82 -6.37
CA ARG A 22 -11.17 -18.51 -6.97
C ARG A 22 -11.61 -19.68 -7.85
N ASP A 23 -12.53 -20.54 -7.40
CA ASP A 23 -13.02 -21.66 -8.22
C ASP A 23 -13.71 -21.16 -9.49
N PHE A 24 -14.50 -20.08 -9.40
CA PHE A 24 -15.09 -19.43 -10.58
C PHE A 24 -14.02 -18.99 -11.59
N ILE A 25 -12.98 -18.28 -11.14
CA ILE A 25 -11.90 -17.82 -12.00
C ILE A 25 -11.20 -19.00 -12.67
N GLN A 26 -10.77 -19.99 -11.88
CA GLN A 26 -10.02 -21.14 -12.38
C GLN A 26 -10.78 -21.98 -13.41
N LYS A 27 -12.10 -21.96 -13.39
CA LYS A 27 -12.96 -22.71 -14.32
C LYS A 27 -13.32 -21.92 -15.59
N ASN A 28 -13.25 -20.58 -15.56
CA ASN A 28 -13.85 -19.76 -16.60
C ASN A 28 -12.88 -18.79 -17.31
N TYR A 29 -11.69 -18.50 -16.76
CA TYR A 29 -10.78 -17.59 -17.44
C TYR A 29 -10.04 -18.25 -18.62
N THR A 30 -9.68 -17.44 -19.59
CA THR A 30 -8.89 -17.87 -20.76
C THR A 30 -7.53 -17.16 -20.73
N PRO A 31 -6.41 -17.90 -20.57
CA PRO A 31 -5.08 -17.33 -20.70
C PRO A 31 -4.87 -16.68 -22.07
N TYR A 32 -4.10 -15.59 -22.10
CA TYR A 32 -3.72 -14.90 -23.32
C TYR A 32 -2.21 -14.77 -23.42
N ASP A 33 -1.64 -15.25 -24.51
CA ASP A 33 -0.20 -15.22 -24.82
C ASP A 33 0.14 -14.38 -26.06
N GLY A 34 -0.86 -13.74 -26.68
CA GLY A 34 -0.70 -12.83 -27.80
C GLY A 34 -0.07 -11.49 -27.39
N ASP A 35 -0.01 -10.58 -28.35
CA ASP A 35 0.54 -9.24 -28.17
C ASP A 35 -0.54 -8.16 -27.90
N GLU A 36 -0.13 -6.90 -27.84
CA GLU A 36 -0.97 -5.73 -27.56
C GLU A 36 -1.81 -5.26 -28.75
N SER A 37 -1.79 -5.92 -29.92
CA SER A 37 -2.41 -5.44 -31.17
C SER A 37 -3.94 -5.29 -31.11
N PHE A 38 -4.61 -5.93 -30.16
CA PHE A 38 -6.07 -5.82 -29.95
C PHE A 38 -6.48 -4.56 -29.16
N LEU A 39 -5.54 -3.88 -28.51
CA LEU A 39 -5.81 -2.73 -27.67
C LEU A 39 -6.40 -1.57 -28.50
N ALA A 40 -7.34 -0.85 -27.90
CA ALA A 40 -8.04 0.25 -28.56
C ALA A 40 -7.64 1.59 -27.99
N ASP A 41 -7.60 2.59 -28.87
CA ASP A 41 -7.45 3.98 -28.50
C ASP A 41 -8.62 4.46 -27.60
N PRO A 42 -8.44 5.55 -26.80
CA PRO A 42 -9.50 6.08 -25.98
C PRO A 42 -10.68 6.57 -26.82
N THR A 43 -11.88 6.22 -26.39
CA THR A 43 -13.10 6.68 -27.06
C THR A 43 -13.31 8.19 -26.89
N GLU A 44 -14.23 8.78 -27.68
CA GLU A 44 -14.62 10.18 -27.51
C GLU A 44 -15.19 10.44 -26.10
N ALA A 45 -15.95 9.50 -25.54
CA ALA A 45 -16.47 9.57 -24.17
C ALA A 45 -15.33 9.59 -23.14
N THR A 46 -14.36 8.67 -23.25
CA THR A 46 -13.15 8.65 -22.42
C THR A 46 -12.42 9.99 -22.48
N ASN A 47 -12.18 10.51 -23.68
CA ASN A 47 -11.47 11.78 -23.87
C ASN A 47 -12.20 12.99 -23.25
N LYS A 48 -13.53 13.06 -23.37
CA LYS A 48 -14.33 14.15 -22.79
C LYS A 48 -14.33 14.10 -21.26
N LEU A 49 -14.57 12.94 -20.69
CA LEU A 49 -14.63 12.77 -19.24
C LEU A 49 -13.23 12.99 -18.62
N TRP A 50 -12.19 12.40 -19.22
CA TRP A 50 -10.82 12.59 -18.75
C TRP A 50 -10.36 14.05 -18.87
N GLY A 51 -10.68 14.72 -19.97
CA GLY A 51 -10.38 16.14 -20.14
C GLY A 51 -11.07 17.02 -19.09
N THR A 52 -12.28 16.67 -18.66
CA THR A 52 -12.99 17.34 -17.56
C THR A 52 -12.26 17.13 -16.24
N LEU A 53 -11.87 15.89 -15.94
CA LEU A 53 -11.11 15.57 -14.72
C LEU A 53 -9.75 16.26 -14.67
N GLN A 54 -9.03 16.31 -15.77
CA GLN A 54 -7.75 17.04 -15.85
C GLN A 54 -7.90 18.53 -15.53
N LYS A 55 -8.98 19.17 -15.98
CA LYS A 55 -9.28 20.57 -15.62
C LYS A 55 -9.52 20.70 -14.11
N LEU A 56 -10.33 19.84 -13.53
CA LEU A 56 -10.60 19.83 -12.08
C LEU A 56 -9.32 19.57 -11.25
N GLN A 57 -8.45 18.66 -11.69
CA GLN A 57 -7.16 18.40 -11.05
C GLN A 57 -6.21 19.61 -11.15
N LYS A 58 -6.26 20.36 -12.26
CA LYS A 58 -5.50 21.61 -12.42
C LYS A 58 -6.00 22.68 -11.45
N GLU A 59 -7.32 22.82 -11.30
CA GLU A 59 -7.94 23.72 -10.32
C GLU A 59 -7.61 23.29 -8.88
N GLU A 60 -7.65 21.98 -8.59
CA GLU A 60 -7.25 21.43 -7.28
C GLU A 60 -5.83 21.84 -6.90
N ARG A 61 -4.87 21.72 -7.83
CA ARG A 61 -3.50 22.18 -7.62
C ARG A 61 -3.41 23.67 -7.38
N ALA A 62 -4.12 24.48 -8.18
CA ALA A 62 -4.13 25.93 -8.03
C ALA A 62 -4.67 26.39 -6.67
N LYS A 63 -5.53 25.58 -6.04
CA LYS A 63 -6.08 25.80 -4.69
C LYS A 63 -5.23 25.19 -3.57
N GLY A 64 -4.00 24.74 -3.84
CA GLY A 64 -3.11 24.16 -2.83
C GLY A 64 -3.35 22.67 -2.54
N GLY A 65 -3.95 21.91 -3.48
CA GLY A 65 -4.10 20.46 -3.40
C GLY A 65 -5.44 19.95 -2.91
N VAL A 66 -6.42 20.85 -2.65
CA VAL A 66 -7.79 20.47 -2.27
C VAL A 66 -8.77 21.33 -3.08
N LEU A 67 -9.59 20.67 -3.90
CA LEU A 67 -10.59 21.37 -4.72
C LEU A 67 -11.80 21.80 -3.91
N ASP A 68 -12.35 20.88 -3.10
CA ASP A 68 -13.52 21.07 -2.24
C ASP A 68 -13.52 20.05 -1.09
N MET A 69 -14.19 20.41 0.02
CA MET A 69 -14.33 19.55 1.21
C MET A 69 -15.76 19.59 1.73
N GLU A 70 -16.24 18.44 2.19
CA GLU A 70 -17.51 18.34 2.90
C GLU A 70 -17.38 18.88 4.33
N THR A 71 -18.36 19.63 4.79
CA THR A 71 -18.38 20.26 6.12
C THR A 71 -19.68 20.05 6.90
N GLU A 72 -20.74 19.56 6.24
CA GLU A 72 -22.08 19.44 6.79
C GLU A 72 -22.56 18.00 6.95
N VAL A 73 -21.99 17.07 6.20
CA VAL A 73 -22.45 15.67 6.14
C VAL A 73 -21.30 14.72 6.46
N VAL A 74 -21.52 13.84 7.43
CA VAL A 74 -20.58 12.74 7.73
C VAL A 74 -20.71 11.67 6.65
N SER A 75 -19.57 11.23 6.11
CA SER A 75 -19.53 10.22 5.06
C SER A 75 -20.13 8.88 5.52
N GLY A 76 -20.79 8.23 4.61
CA GLY A 76 -21.43 6.93 4.80
C GLY A 76 -22.08 6.44 3.51
N LEU A 77 -22.54 5.21 3.49
CA LEU A 77 -23.05 4.54 2.29
C LEU A 77 -24.13 5.32 1.55
N THR A 78 -25.05 5.93 2.29
CA THR A 78 -26.19 6.68 1.75
C THR A 78 -26.18 8.16 2.15
N ALA A 79 -25.01 8.67 2.55
CA ALA A 79 -24.89 10.05 3.01
C ALA A 79 -25.07 11.10 1.91
N TYR A 80 -24.79 10.73 0.67
CA TYR A 80 -24.85 11.62 -0.49
C TYR A 80 -25.83 11.06 -1.52
N GLY A 81 -26.48 11.96 -2.24
CA GLY A 81 -27.18 11.63 -3.48
C GLY A 81 -26.21 11.23 -4.60
N PRO A 82 -26.71 10.77 -5.75
CA PRO A 82 -25.91 10.44 -6.90
C PRO A 82 -25.08 11.63 -7.38
N GLY A 83 -23.77 11.39 -7.62
CA GLY A 83 -22.84 12.35 -8.18
C GLY A 83 -22.17 11.80 -9.45
N TYR A 84 -21.80 12.69 -10.36
CA TYR A 84 -21.18 12.37 -11.64
C TYR A 84 -19.93 13.25 -11.85
N ILE A 85 -19.04 12.83 -12.77
CA ILE A 85 -17.87 13.63 -13.15
C ILE A 85 -18.29 15.00 -13.65
N ASP A 86 -19.35 15.02 -14.50
CA ASP A 86 -20.01 16.20 -14.97
C ASP A 86 -21.49 15.85 -15.24
N GLU A 87 -22.41 16.56 -14.62
CA GLU A 87 -23.84 16.28 -14.76
C GLU A 87 -24.31 16.38 -16.22
N SER A 88 -23.70 17.26 -17.02
CA SER A 88 -24.01 17.41 -18.46
C SER A 88 -23.47 16.27 -19.33
N LEU A 89 -22.52 15.49 -18.81
CA LEU A 89 -21.85 14.36 -19.48
C LEU A 89 -22.19 13.00 -18.85
N LYS A 90 -23.12 12.95 -17.90
CA LYS A 90 -23.41 11.74 -17.13
C LYS A 90 -23.79 10.53 -17.99
N ASP A 91 -24.45 10.75 -19.11
CA ASP A 91 -24.85 9.70 -20.04
C ASP A 91 -23.66 9.06 -20.78
N LEU A 92 -22.49 9.69 -20.74
CA LEU A 92 -21.24 9.13 -21.25
C LEU A 92 -20.53 8.23 -20.24
N GLU A 93 -20.83 8.36 -18.93
CA GLU A 93 -20.16 7.57 -17.90
C GLU A 93 -20.60 6.10 -17.96
N GLN A 94 -19.70 5.21 -18.35
CA GLN A 94 -19.98 3.76 -18.33
C GLN A 94 -19.99 3.21 -16.91
N ILE A 95 -19.18 3.78 -16.02
CA ILE A 95 -19.10 3.44 -14.61
C ILE A 95 -19.47 4.68 -13.79
N VAL A 96 -20.51 4.57 -12.97
CA VAL A 96 -21.03 5.69 -12.15
C VAL A 96 -20.74 5.47 -10.67
N GLY A 97 -20.78 6.55 -9.92
CA GLY A 97 -20.58 6.57 -8.48
C GLY A 97 -19.40 7.44 -8.06
N LEU A 98 -19.61 8.32 -7.08
CA LEU A 98 -18.60 9.17 -6.48
C LEU A 98 -18.52 8.95 -4.97
N GLN A 99 -17.37 9.25 -4.39
CA GLN A 99 -17.14 9.21 -2.94
C GLN A 99 -18.06 10.20 -2.18
N THR A 100 -18.32 11.35 -2.79
CA THR A 100 -19.28 12.36 -2.35
C THR A 100 -20.29 12.68 -3.46
N ASP A 101 -20.95 13.80 -3.39
CA ASP A 101 -21.89 14.29 -4.42
C ASP A 101 -21.20 15.00 -5.62
N LYS A 102 -19.88 15.33 -5.48
CA LYS A 102 -19.10 16.02 -6.49
C LYS A 102 -17.74 15.40 -6.72
N PRO A 103 -17.20 15.49 -7.96
CA PRO A 103 -15.85 14.98 -8.25
C PRO A 103 -14.79 15.75 -7.44
N LEU A 104 -13.80 15.02 -6.91
CA LEU A 104 -12.69 15.53 -6.11
C LEU A 104 -13.08 16.31 -4.84
N LYS A 105 -14.35 16.34 -4.45
CA LYS A 105 -14.80 16.83 -3.15
C LYS A 105 -14.47 15.78 -2.08
N ARG A 106 -13.68 16.15 -1.09
CA ARG A 106 -13.22 15.25 -0.03
C ARG A 106 -14.30 15.04 1.03
N ALA A 107 -14.48 13.82 1.45
CA ALA A 107 -15.47 13.44 2.45
C ALA A 107 -15.05 13.87 3.86
N PHE A 108 -16.01 14.23 4.72
CA PHE A 108 -15.82 14.44 6.16
C PHE A 108 -16.00 13.12 6.90
N MET A 109 -14.93 12.61 7.52
CA MET A 109 -14.87 11.27 8.13
C MET A 109 -14.33 11.32 9.56
N PRO A 110 -15.14 11.75 10.56
CA PRO A 110 -14.68 11.98 11.93
C PRO A 110 -14.64 10.73 12.82
N TYR A 111 -15.07 9.57 12.34
CA TYR A 111 -15.14 8.34 13.16
C TYR A 111 -13.78 7.91 13.71
N GLY A 112 -12.70 8.08 12.94
CA GLY A 112 -11.33 7.87 13.39
C GLY A 112 -10.91 8.89 14.44
N GLY A 113 -11.25 10.18 14.25
CA GLY A 113 -10.93 11.25 15.17
C GLY A 113 -11.45 12.60 14.71
N ILE A 114 -12.32 13.24 15.52
CA ILE A 114 -12.92 14.55 15.19
C ILE A 114 -11.85 15.64 15.03
N LYS A 115 -10.87 15.72 15.93
CA LYS A 115 -9.79 16.72 15.85
C LYS A 115 -9.01 16.65 14.55
N MET A 116 -8.78 15.44 14.04
CA MET A 116 -8.04 15.23 12.79
C MET A 116 -8.87 15.67 11.59
N ALA A 117 -10.17 15.33 11.57
CA ALA A 117 -11.08 15.72 10.49
C ALA A 117 -11.25 17.25 10.43
N GLU A 118 -11.43 17.92 11.57
CA GLU A 118 -11.52 19.38 11.67
C GLU A 118 -10.22 20.06 11.27
N GLN A 119 -9.07 19.56 11.75
CA GLN A 119 -7.78 20.09 11.38
C GLN A 119 -7.53 19.96 9.87
N ALA A 120 -7.95 18.86 9.26
CA ALA A 120 -7.86 18.70 7.81
C ALA A 120 -8.71 19.76 7.08
N CYS A 121 -9.95 20.01 7.52
CA CYS A 121 -10.79 21.07 6.97
C CYS A 121 -10.15 22.46 7.13
N THR A 122 -9.79 22.84 8.35
CA THR A 122 -9.27 24.18 8.64
C THR A 122 -7.94 24.47 7.96
N THR A 123 -7.09 23.46 7.75
CA THR A 123 -5.84 23.58 7.00
C THR A 123 -6.06 24.11 5.58
N TYR A 124 -7.17 23.72 4.95
CA TYR A 124 -7.51 24.13 3.58
C TYR A 124 -8.57 25.23 3.52
N GLY A 125 -8.86 25.89 4.65
CA GLY A 125 -9.76 27.04 4.72
C GLY A 125 -11.25 26.70 4.81
N TYR A 126 -11.61 25.46 5.14
CA TYR A 126 -12.98 25.01 5.34
C TYR A 126 -13.31 24.96 6.85
N GLN A 127 -14.56 25.21 7.18
CA GLN A 127 -15.04 25.20 8.57
C GLN A 127 -16.15 24.15 8.72
N PRO A 128 -15.91 23.07 9.48
CA PRO A 128 -16.94 22.06 9.76
C PRO A 128 -18.10 22.67 10.59
N SER A 129 -19.28 22.08 10.46
CA SER A 129 -20.47 22.42 11.21
C SER A 129 -20.26 22.28 12.72
N GLU A 130 -20.71 23.27 13.49
CA GLU A 130 -20.70 23.21 14.95
C GLU A 130 -21.52 22.04 15.50
N GLU A 131 -22.59 21.65 14.80
CA GLU A 131 -23.41 20.50 15.16
C GLU A 131 -22.61 19.21 15.08
N LEU A 132 -21.85 19.00 13.99
CA LEU A 132 -20.96 17.84 13.84
C LEU A 132 -19.87 17.81 14.92
N HIS A 133 -19.25 18.96 15.21
CA HIS A 133 -18.30 19.06 16.30
C HIS A 133 -18.91 18.56 17.62
N LYS A 134 -20.09 19.06 17.97
CA LYS A 134 -20.78 18.67 19.19
C LYS A 134 -21.17 17.20 19.23
N ILE A 135 -21.64 16.62 18.12
CA ILE A 135 -21.98 15.20 18.05
C ILE A 135 -20.76 14.33 18.36
N PHE A 136 -19.60 14.65 17.80
CA PHE A 136 -18.39 13.84 17.94
C PHE A 136 -17.52 14.17 19.15
N THR A 137 -17.83 15.23 19.91
CA THR A 137 -17.19 15.54 21.20
C THR A 137 -18.03 15.13 22.39
N ASP A 138 -19.36 15.38 22.34
CA ASP A 138 -20.23 15.20 23.47
C ASP A 138 -20.95 13.84 23.50
N TYR A 139 -21.24 13.27 22.33
CA TYR A 139 -22.08 12.07 22.22
C TYR A 139 -21.38 10.86 21.59
N THR A 140 -20.24 11.03 20.96
CA THR A 140 -19.53 9.96 20.25
C THR A 140 -18.09 9.85 20.74
N ARG A 141 -17.67 8.63 21.11
CA ARG A 141 -16.26 8.35 21.37
C ARG A 141 -15.59 7.88 20.09
N THR A 142 -14.53 8.57 19.65
CA THR A 142 -13.78 8.21 18.46
C THR A 142 -12.64 7.23 18.78
N HIS A 143 -12.20 6.49 17.78
CA HIS A 143 -11.06 5.59 17.86
C HIS A 143 -9.79 6.30 18.34
N ASN A 144 -9.44 7.44 17.76
CA ASN A 144 -8.26 8.22 18.10
C ASN A 144 -8.27 8.65 19.58
N GLN A 145 -9.40 9.17 20.06
CA GLN A 145 -9.54 9.54 21.47
C GLN A 145 -9.31 8.33 22.38
N ALA A 146 -9.91 7.18 22.05
CA ALA A 146 -9.80 5.97 22.85
C ALA A 146 -8.36 5.45 22.91
N VAL A 147 -7.61 5.51 21.79
CA VAL A 147 -6.20 5.13 21.72
C VAL A 147 -5.35 6.04 22.62
N PHE A 148 -5.46 7.36 22.47
CA PHE A 148 -4.62 8.30 23.24
C PHE A 148 -4.94 8.35 24.73
N ASP A 149 -6.18 8.08 25.11
CA ASP A 149 -6.54 7.92 26.53
C ASP A 149 -5.91 6.67 27.16
N ALA A 150 -5.76 5.61 26.38
CA ALA A 150 -5.22 4.32 26.84
C ALA A 150 -3.70 4.20 26.72
N TYR A 151 -3.03 5.06 25.96
CA TYR A 151 -1.57 5.05 25.84
C TYR A 151 -0.88 5.31 27.18
N THR A 152 0.08 4.43 27.52
CA THR A 152 0.97 4.66 28.65
C THR A 152 1.92 5.84 28.39
N PRO A 153 2.54 6.42 29.43
CA PRO A 153 3.57 7.44 29.24
C PRO A 153 4.72 6.99 28.34
N GLU A 154 5.12 5.73 28.45
CA GLU A 154 6.18 5.13 27.62
C GLU A 154 5.77 5.06 26.13
N MET A 155 4.53 4.64 25.83
CA MET A 155 4.00 4.62 24.46
C MET A 155 3.92 6.03 23.87
N LYS A 156 3.52 7.02 24.66
CA LYS A 156 3.46 8.44 24.25
C LYS A 156 4.86 8.97 23.92
N LYS A 157 5.87 8.65 24.74
CA LYS A 157 7.27 9.01 24.48
C LYS A 157 7.80 8.35 23.21
N ALA A 158 7.57 7.03 23.05
CA ALA A 158 8.02 6.29 21.86
C ALA A 158 7.43 6.87 20.57
N ARG A 159 6.16 7.29 20.59
CA ARG A 159 5.52 7.97 19.46
C ARG A 159 6.12 9.36 19.21
N HIS A 160 6.37 10.13 20.28
CA HIS A 160 6.91 11.48 20.18
C HIS A 160 8.35 11.49 19.60
N THR A 161 9.18 10.56 20.02
CA THR A 161 10.57 10.42 19.54
C THR A 161 10.70 9.76 18.17
N HIS A 162 9.60 9.26 17.61
CA HIS A 162 9.55 8.50 16.37
C HIS A 162 10.41 7.22 16.36
N ILE A 163 10.65 6.62 17.54
CA ILE A 163 11.18 5.25 17.57
C ILE A 163 10.10 4.24 17.15
N ILE A 164 8.82 4.58 17.38
CA ILE A 164 7.65 3.91 16.81
C ILE A 164 6.76 4.97 16.16
N THR A 165 6.20 4.66 15.01
CA THR A 165 5.09 5.44 14.44
C THR A 165 3.80 4.65 14.54
N GLY A 166 2.72 5.33 14.94
CA GLY A 166 1.40 4.75 15.15
C GLY A 166 0.35 5.36 14.23
N LEU A 167 0.57 5.36 12.90
CA LEU A 167 -0.37 5.98 11.96
C LEU A 167 -1.83 5.51 12.15
N PRO A 168 -2.13 4.21 12.36
CA PRO A 168 -3.48 3.74 12.64
C PRO A 168 -4.08 4.28 13.94
N ASP A 169 -3.32 4.97 14.78
CA ASP A 169 -3.87 5.64 15.97
C ASP A 169 -4.73 6.87 15.64
N THR A 170 -4.59 7.42 14.43
CA THR A 170 -5.28 8.63 13.98
C THR A 170 -6.27 8.43 12.85
N TYR A 171 -6.04 7.47 11.97
CA TYR A 171 -6.85 7.19 10.79
C TYR A 171 -7.44 5.78 10.84
N GLY A 172 -8.15 5.38 9.80
CA GLY A 172 -8.63 4.02 9.64
C GLY A 172 -7.50 3.01 9.42
N ARG A 173 -7.80 1.74 9.55
CA ARG A 173 -6.82 0.63 9.55
C ARG A 173 -6.13 0.44 8.19
N GLY A 174 -6.91 0.41 7.11
CA GLY A 174 -6.42 0.43 5.74
C GLY A 174 -5.69 -0.81 5.23
N ARG A 175 -5.71 -1.92 5.90
CA ARG A 175 -5.06 -3.18 5.47
C ARG A 175 -6.08 -4.31 5.30
N ILE A 176 -7.25 -3.95 4.77
CA ILE A 176 -8.31 -4.87 4.42
C ILE A 176 -8.57 -4.72 2.92
N VAL A 177 -8.63 -5.83 2.20
CA VAL A 177 -9.06 -5.86 0.81
C VAL A 177 -10.36 -6.64 0.76
N GLY A 178 -11.48 -5.93 0.63
CA GLY A 178 -12.77 -6.56 0.41
C GLY A 178 -12.75 -7.32 -0.92
N ASP A 179 -13.32 -8.52 -0.96
CA ASP A 179 -13.48 -9.22 -2.25
C ASP A 179 -14.66 -8.62 -3.02
N TYR A 180 -14.41 -7.48 -3.66
CA TYR A 180 -15.42 -6.72 -4.43
C TYR A 180 -16.00 -7.50 -5.59
N ARG A 181 -15.33 -8.56 -6.06
CA ARG A 181 -15.77 -9.48 -7.12
C ARG A 181 -17.02 -10.23 -6.68
N ARG A 182 -17.20 -10.46 -5.37
CA ARG A 182 -18.39 -11.13 -4.81
C ARG A 182 -19.68 -10.40 -5.14
N VAL A 183 -19.67 -9.07 -5.18
CA VAL A 183 -20.85 -8.27 -5.54
C VAL A 183 -21.27 -8.57 -6.98
N ALA A 184 -20.32 -8.64 -7.90
CA ALA A 184 -20.60 -8.98 -9.30
C ALA A 184 -21.05 -10.44 -9.48
N LEU A 185 -20.38 -11.39 -8.82
CA LEU A 185 -20.63 -12.82 -9.01
C LEU A 185 -21.92 -13.31 -8.34
N TYR A 186 -22.22 -12.84 -7.12
CA TYR A 186 -23.34 -13.36 -6.32
C TYR A 186 -24.51 -12.40 -6.17
N GLY A 187 -24.28 -11.09 -6.26
CA GLY A 187 -25.24 -10.07 -5.88
C GLY A 187 -25.43 -9.96 -4.36
N ILE A 188 -25.96 -8.82 -3.92
CA ILE A 188 -26.06 -8.50 -2.49
C ILE A 188 -27.01 -9.43 -1.73
N ASP A 189 -28.14 -9.85 -2.33
CA ASP A 189 -29.12 -10.67 -1.62
C ASP A 189 -28.58 -12.07 -1.29
N ALA A 190 -27.73 -12.63 -2.15
CA ALA A 190 -27.03 -13.88 -1.86
C ALA A 190 -25.99 -13.70 -0.74
N LEU A 191 -25.21 -12.61 -0.78
CA LEU A 191 -24.21 -12.31 0.26
C LEU A 191 -24.88 -12.10 1.63
N ILE A 192 -26.02 -11.43 1.69
CA ILE A 192 -26.81 -11.29 2.93
C ILE A 192 -27.22 -12.65 3.48
N ARG A 193 -27.71 -13.57 2.61
CA ARG A 193 -28.09 -14.91 3.05
C ARG A 193 -26.91 -15.70 3.61
N PHE A 194 -25.78 -15.70 2.94
CA PHE A 194 -24.57 -16.36 3.45
C PHE A 194 -24.17 -15.81 4.84
N LYS A 195 -24.20 -14.49 5.03
CA LYS A 195 -23.91 -13.88 6.34
C LYS A 195 -24.97 -14.21 7.39
N GLN A 196 -26.23 -14.36 7.01
CA GLN A 196 -27.30 -14.82 7.92
C GLN A 196 -27.11 -16.28 8.33
N GLU A 197 -26.68 -17.13 7.42
CA GLU A 197 -26.31 -18.52 7.71
C GLU A 197 -25.11 -18.58 8.67
N ASP A 198 -24.07 -17.77 8.44
CA ASP A 198 -22.92 -17.63 9.34
C ASP A 198 -23.37 -17.18 10.74
N LEU A 199 -24.26 -16.20 10.83
CA LEU A 199 -24.80 -15.70 12.10
C LEU A 199 -25.59 -16.79 12.84
N ALA A 200 -26.36 -17.59 12.12
CA ALA A 200 -27.15 -18.68 12.70
C ALA A 200 -26.27 -19.81 13.24
N ASN A 201 -25.12 -20.06 12.60
CA ASN A 201 -24.18 -21.12 12.94
C ASN A 201 -23.01 -20.63 13.82
N CYS A 202 -22.99 -19.35 14.22
CA CYS A 202 -21.91 -18.75 14.97
C CYS A 202 -21.84 -19.28 16.40
N GLY A 203 -20.75 -20.02 16.72
CA GLY A 203 -20.49 -20.58 18.05
C GLY A 203 -21.32 -21.86 18.34
N ASP A 204 -21.11 -22.40 19.52
CA ASP A 204 -21.79 -23.62 20.03
C ASP A 204 -23.01 -23.33 20.94
N GLY A 205 -23.47 -22.08 20.91
CA GLY A 205 -24.55 -21.57 21.78
C GLY A 205 -24.03 -20.90 23.06
N THR A 206 -22.74 -20.98 23.36
CA THR A 206 -22.13 -20.29 24.51
C THR A 206 -21.76 -18.85 24.11
N MET A 207 -22.26 -17.87 24.85
CA MET A 207 -21.99 -16.45 24.62
C MET A 207 -20.71 -16.00 25.32
N THR A 208 -19.56 -16.41 24.79
CA THR A 208 -18.27 -15.85 25.18
C THR A 208 -18.06 -14.47 24.57
N ASP A 209 -17.12 -13.69 25.07
CA ASP A 209 -16.80 -12.36 24.54
C ASP A 209 -16.49 -12.39 23.02
N ASP A 210 -15.79 -13.43 22.56
CA ASP A 210 -15.45 -13.62 21.16
C ASP A 210 -16.69 -13.93 20.30
N VAL A 211 -17.59 -14.79 20.80
CA VAL A 211 -18.85 -15.13 20.10
C VAL A 211 -19.77 -13.91 20.02
N ILE A 212 -19.91 -13.16 21.13
CA ILE A 212 -20.73 -11.93 21.18
C ILE A 212 -20.20 -10.91 20.15
N ARG A 213 -18.87 -10.68 20.14
CA ARG A 213 -18.22 -9.78 19.20
C ARG A 213 -18.46 -10.21 17.75
N LEU A 214 -18.20 -11.48 17.44
CA LEU A 214 -18.40 -12.00 16.08
C LEU A 214 -19.84 -11.84 15.59
N ARG A 215 -20.82 -12.11 16.46
CA ARG A 215 -22.23 -11.91 16.14
C ARG A 215 -22.56 -10.43 15.86
N GLU A 216 -22.01 -9.51 16.64
CA GLU A 216 -22.14 -8.06 16.41
C GLU A 216 -21.51 -7.65 15.07
N GLU A 217 -20.27 -8.12 14.79
CA GLU A 217 -19.58 -7.87 13.54
C GLU A 217 -20.40 -8.35 12.33
N ILE A 218 -20.94 -9.58 12.36
CA ILE A 218 -21.77 -10.12 11.27
C ILE A 218 -23.05 -9.28 11.10
N ALA A 219 -23.70 -8.88 12.18
CA ALA A 219 -24.91 -8.05 12.11
C ALA A 219 -24.62 -6.68 11.45
N ARG A 220 -23.48 -6.06 11.76
CA ARG A 220 -23.01 -4.83 11.11
C ARG A 220 -22.69 -5.05 9.62
N GLN A 221 -22.04 -6.16 9.27
CA GLN A 221 -21.77 -6.54 7.88
C GLN A 221 -23.06 -6.69 7.07
N ILE A 222 -24.09 -7.36 7.62
CA ILE A 222 -25.42 -7.47 6.98
C ILE A 222 -26.05 -6.08 6.78
N SER A 223 -25.92 -5.20 7.76
CA SER A 223 -26.42 -3.82 7.65
C SER A 223 -25.68 -3.04 6.54
N ALA A 224 -24.37 -3.20 6.43
CA ALA A 224 -23.56 -2.59 5.38
C ALA A 224 -23.95 -3.10 3.97
N LEU A 225 -24.18 -4.40 3.80
CA LEU A 225 -24.67 -4.97 2.55
C LEU A 225 -26.03 -4.36 2.13
N LYS A 226 -26.96 -4.20 3.07
CA LYS A 226 -28.23 -3.50 2.80
C LYS A 226 -28.01 -2.04 2.41
N GLY A 227 -27.03 -1.38 3.03
CA GLY A 227 -26.64 -0.01 2.68
C GLY A 227 -26.04 0.08 1.26
N MET A 228 -25.21 -0.88 0.84
CA MET A 228 -24.68 -0.96 -0.51
C MET A 228 -25.78 -1.05 -1.56
N LYS A 229 -26.79 -1.89 -1.30
CA LYS A 229 -27.96 -2.02 -2.18
C LYS A 229 -28.68 -0.68 -2.36
N LYS A 230 -28.98 0.02 -1.27
CA LYS A 230 -29.61 1.35 -1.32
C LYS A 230 -28.76 2.39 -2.05
N MET A 231 -27.45 2.34 -1.87
CA MET A 231 -26.51 3.21 -2.57
C MET A 231 -26.58 3.00 -4.10
N ALA A 232 -26.58 1.75 -4.55
CA ALA A 232 -26.67 1.42 -5.97
C ALA A 232 -28.06 1.77 -6.56
N GLU A 233 -29.14 1.52 -5.80
CA GLU A 233 -30.52 1.89 -6.18
C GLU A 233 -30.63 3.41 -6.44
N ALA A 234 -29.94 4.26 -5.68
CA ALA A 234 -29.92 5.69 -5.89
C ALA A 234 -29.33 6.09 -7.27
N TYR A 235 -28.40 5.30 -7.80
CA TYR A 235 -27.86 5.45 -9.16
C TYR A 235 -28.70 4.71 -10.23
N GLY A 236 -29.82 4.08 -9.85
CA GLY A 236 -30.70 3.35 -10.78
C GLY A 236 -30.28 1.92 -11.08
N TYR A 237 -29.39 1.33 -10.26
CA TYR A 237 -28.90 -0.03 -10.45
C TYR A 237 -29.41 -0.99 -9.37
N ASP A 238 -29.79 -2.21 -9.80
CA ASP A 238 -30.20 -3.31 -8.92
C ASP A 238 -29.07 -4.33 -8.76
N ILE A 239 -28.26 -4.15 -7.72
CA ILE A 239 -27.18 -5.09 -7.35
C ILE A 239 -27.64 -6.22 -6.42
N SER A 240 -28.93 -6.42 -6.24
CA SER A 240 -29.46 -7.54 -5.45
C SER A 240 -29.12 -8.90 -6.06
N ARG A 241 -28.96 -8.97 -7.36
CA ARG A 241 -28.66 -10.12 -8.20
C ARG A 241 -27.24 -10.10 -8.78
N PRO A 242 -26.75 -11.23 -9.29
CA PRO A 242 -25.49 -11.28 -10.04
C PRO A 242 -25.48 -10.36 -11.27
N ALA A 243 -24.29 -9.97 -11.69
CA ALA A 243 -24.08 -9.23 -12.92
C ALA A 243 -24.37 -10.10 -14.15
N LYS A 244 -25.05 -9.54 -15.16
CA LYS A 244 -25.43 -10.23 -16.40
C LYS A 244 -24.39 -10.13 -17.51
N ASN A 245 -23.62 -9.05 -17.53
CA ASN A 245 -22.69 -8.72 -18.62
C ASN A 245 -21.47 -7.98 -18.09
N ALA A 246 -20.53 -7.66 -18.96
CA ALA A 246 -19.28 -6.99 -18.62
C ALA A 246 -19.49 -5.63 -17.95
N LYS A 247 -20.42 -4.80 -18.45
CA LYS A 247 -20.72 -3.49 -17.88
C LYS A 247 -21.24 -3.61 -16.44
N GLU A 248 -22.19 -4.52 -16.21
CA GLU A 248 -22.70 -4.77 -14.86
C GLU A 248 -21.63 -5.35 -13.95
N ALA A 249 -20.78 -6.29 -14.43
CA ALA A 249 -19.70 -6.83 -13.63
C ALA A 249 -18.73 -5.76 -13.13
N CYS A 250 -18.30 -4.85 -14.02
CA CYS A 250 -17.48 -3.71 -13.66
C CYS A 250 -18.18 -2.77 -12.67
N GLN A 251 -19.46 -2.45 -12.92
CA GLN A 251 -20.22 -1.53 -12.07
C GLN A 251 -20.52 -2.10 -10.70
N TRP A 252 -20.92 -3.39 -10.58
CA TRP A 252 -21.20 -4.07 -9.31
C TRP A 252 -19.94 -4.14 -8.45
N LEU A 253 -18.84 -4.55 -9.06
CA LEU A 253 -17.55 -4.58 -8.39
C LEU A 253 -17.16 -3.18 -7.89
N TYR A 254 -17.32 -2.15 -8.73
CA TYR A 254 -17.04 -0.78 -8.34
C TYR A 254 -17.94 -0.28 -7.19
N PHE A 255 -19.23 -0.65 -7.15
CA PHE A 255 -20.10 -0.31 -6.02
C PHE A 255 -19.62 -0.94 -4.70
N GLY A 256 -19.08 -2.16 -4.73
CA GLY A 256 -18.43 -2.76 -3.57
C GLY A 256 -17.23 -1.95 -3.09
N TYR A 257 -16.37 -1.53 -4.00
CA TYR A 257 -15.22 -0.66 -3.70
C TYR A 257 -15.66 0.74 -3.24
N LEU A 258 -16.67 1.32 -3.88
CA LEU A 258 -17.23 2.62 -3.50
C LEU A 258 -17.77 2.60 -2.06
N ALA A 259 -18.40 1.50 -1.66
CA ALA A 259 -18.86 1.33 -0.29
C ALA A 259 -17.70 1.39 0.71
N ALA A 260 -16.58 0.74 0.41
CA ALA A 260 -15.38 0.79 1.24
C ALA A 260 -14.85 2.22 1.38
N ILE A 261 -14.66 2.95 0.28
CA ILE A 261 -14.13 4.32 0.33
C ILE A 261 -15.07 5.36 0.94
N LYS A 262 -16.38 5.09 1.00
CA LYS A 262 -17.34 5.95 1.69
C LYS A 262 -17.36 5.75 3.21
N THR A 263 -16.94 4.60 3.70
CA THR A 263 -17.04 4.22 5.12
C THR A 263 -15.69 4.11 5.81
N GLN A 264 -14.59 4.01 5.07
CA GLN A 264 -13.25 3.80 5.61
C GLN A 264 -12.31 4.95 5.23
N ASN A 265 -11.62 5.50 6.25
CA ASN A 265 -10.55 6.50 6.08
C ASN A 265 -9.18 5.86 6.36
N GLY A 266 -8.91 4.75 5.68
CA GLY A 266 -7.70 3.98 5.87
C GLY A 266 -6.46 4.57 5.19
N ALA A 267 -5.31 4.05 5.54
CA ALA A 267 -4.05 4.37 4.87
C ALA A 267 -3.99 3.75 3.47
N ALA A 268 -4.73 2.66 3.21
CA ALA A 268 -4.76 1.98 1.92
C ALA A 268 -6.18 1.53 1.57
N MET A 269 -6.55 1.75 0.33
CA MET A 269 -7.85 1.36 -0.24
C MET A 269 -7.61 0.50 -1.49
N SER A 270 -6.98 -0.66 -1.30
CA SER A 270 -6.60 -1.57 -2.37
C SER A 270 -7.83 -2.12 -3.10
N VAL A 271 -7.73 -2.25 -4.42
CA VAL A 271 -8.80 -2.76 -5.29
C VAL A 271 -8.77 -4.28 -5.37
N GLY A 272 -7.57 -4.85 -5.36
CA GLY A 272 -7.36 -6.28 -5.41
C GLY A 272 -7.23 -6.84 -6.83
N ARG A 273 -7.22 -8.17 -6.93
CA ARG A 273 -7.03 -8.92 -8.17
C ARG A 273 -8.31 -9.03 -8.97
N ILE A 274 -8.64 -7.99 -9.72
CA ILE A 274 -9.88 -7.90 -10.49
C ILE A 274 -9.70 -8.16 -11.99
N SER A 275 -8.48 -8.08 -12.50
CA SER A 275 -8.19 -8.11 -13.94
C SER A 275 -8.66 -9.39 -14.62
N THR A 276 -8.21 -10.55 -14.14
CA THR A 276 -8.57 -11.87 -14.69
C THR A 276 -10.05 -12.20 -14.46
N PHE A 277 -10.62 -11.78 -13.33
CA PHE A 277 -12.03 -11.96 -13.05
C PHE A 277 -12.93 -11.21 -14.05
N LEU A 278 -12.67 -9.93 -14.27
CA LEU A 278 -13.47 -9.12 -15.19
C LEU A 278 -13.31 -9.56 -16.65
N ASP A 279 -12.16 -10.12 -17.00
CA ASP A 279 -11.92 -10.65 -18.35
C ASP A 279 -12.90 -11.73 -18.72
N ILE A 280 -13.34 -12.57 -17.78
CA ILE A 280 -14.32 -13.64 -18.00
C ILE A 280 -15.63 -13.08 -18.59
N TYR A 281 -16.13 -11.98 -18.03
CA TYR A 281 -17.34 -11.31 -18.52
C TYR A 281 -17.10 -10.56 -19.82
N ILE A 282 -15.97 -9.86 -19.92
CA ILE A 282 -15.61 -9.07 -21.11
C ILE A 282 -15.39 -10.00 -22.30
N GLN A 283 -14.63 -11.09 -22.14
CA GLN A 283 -14.34 -12.01 -23.23
C GLN A 283 -15.64 -12.72 -23.70
N ARG A 284 -16.52 -13.12 -22.78
CA ARG A 284 -17.82 -13.68 -23.13
C ARG A 284 -18.65 -12.72 -23.98
N ASP A 285 -18.69 -11.45 -23.61
CA ASP A 285 -19.48 -10.45 -24.33
C ASP A 285 -18.86 -10.09 -25.69
N LEU A 286 -17.52 -10.13 -25.81
CA LEU A 286 -16.80 -10.01 -27.07
C LEU A 286 -17.11 -11.20 -27.99
N ASP A 287 -17.05 -12.44 -27.49
CA ASP A 287 -17.32 -13.67 -28.25
C ASP A 287 -18.78 -13.72 -28.74
N ASN A 288 -19.71 -13.21 -27.95
CA ASN A 288 -21.12 -13.11 -28.31
C ASN A 288 -21.43 -11.92 -29.25
N GLY A 289 -20.46 -11.06 -29.53
CA GLY A 289 -20.62 -9.87 -30.36
C GLY A 289 -21.49 -8.77 -29.73
N THR A 290 -21.71 -8.81 -28.41
CA THR A 290 -22.46 -7.79 -27.65
C THR A 290 -21.57 -6.67 -27.14
N LEU A 291 -20.25 -6.86 -27.23
CA LEU A 291 -19.23 -5.87 -26.87
C LEU A 291 -18.16 -5.83 -27.97
N THR A 292 -17.55 -4.66 -28.20
CA THR A 292 -16.38 -4.49 -29.07
C THR A 292 -15.12 -4.26 -28.23
N GLU A 293 -13.92 -4.43 -28.81
CA GLU A 293 -12.64 -4.16 -28.10
C GLU A 293 -12.56 -2.68 -27.65
N SER A 294 -13.06 -1.73 -28.44
CA SER A 294 -13.13 -0.32 -28.06
C SER A 294 -14.05 -0.09 -26.85
N GLN A 295 -15.20 -0.75 -26.80
CA GLN A 295 -16.13 -0.65 -25.67
C GLN A 295 -15.57 -1.37 -24.42
N ALA A 296 -14.85 -2.48 -24.61
CA ALA A 296 -14.17 -3.18 -23.52
C ALA A 296 -13.09 -2.28 -22.88
N GLN A 297 -12.29 -1.61 -23.69
CA GLN A 297 -11.29 -0.64 -23.21
C GLN A 297 -11.96 0.56 -22.52
N GLU A 298 -13.07 1.10 -23.07
CA GLU A 298 -13.83 2.19 -22.47
C GLU A 298 -14.33 1.84 -21.05
N LEU A 299 -14.83 0.63 -20.83
CA LEU A 299 -15.25 0.18 -19.49
C LEU A 299 -14.09 0.23 -18.49
N ILE A 300 -12.91 -0.23 -18.89
CA ILE A 300 -11.72 -0.24 -18.04
C ILE A 300 -11.17 1.18 -17.82
N ASP A 301 -11.12 2.00 -18.86
CA ASP A 301 -10.70 3.41 -18.74
C ASP A 301 -11.60 4.18 -17.76
N HIS A 302 -12.92 4.02 -17.88
CA HIS A 302 -13.87 4.68 -16.97
C HIS A 302 -13.79 4.16 -15.53
N MET A 303 -13.56 2.88 -15.34
CA MET A 303 -13.31 2.32 -14.00
C MET A 303 -12.03 2.90 -13.37
N VAL A 304 -10.94 2.97 -14.14
CA VAL A 304 -9.68 3.56 -13.68
C VAL A 304 -9.82 5.05 -13.40
N MET A 305 -10.62 5.81 -14.17
CA MET A 305 -10.94 7.20 -13.82
C MET A 305 -11.54 7.31 -12.42
N LYS A 306 -12.43 6.39 -12.03
CA LYS A 306 -13.03 6.38 -10.69
C LYS A 306 -11.98 6.14 -9.60
N PHE A 307 -11.04 5.22 -9.82
CA PHE A 307 -9.93 5.00 -8.86
C PHE A 307 -9.03 6.23 -8.73
N ARG A 308 -8.78 6.96 -9.83
CA ARG A 308 -7.98 8.20 -9.84
C ARG A 308 -8.65 9.38 -9.12
N MET A 309 -9.96 9.31 -8.86
CA MET A 309 -10.71 10.36 -8.15
C MET A 309 -10.80 10.16 -6.65
N VAL A 310 -10.44 9.01 -6.12
CA VAL A 310 -10.52 8.74 -4.67
C VAL A 310 -9.57 9.68 -3.93
N LYS A 311 -10.13 10.44 -3.00
CA LYS A 311 -9.41 11.44 -2.20
C LYS A 311 -9.93 11.45 -0.77
N PHE A 312 -9.01 11.56 0.19
CA PHE A 312 -9.35 11.71 1.60
C PHE A 312 -8.88 13.07 2.12
N ALA A 313 -9.56 13.61 3.13
CA ALA A 313 -9.09 14.76 3.86
C ALA A 313 -7.90 14.37 4.74
N ARG A 314 -6.74 15.00 4.54
CA ARG A 314 -5.50 14.71 5.28
C ARG A 314 -4.93 15.97 5.89
N ILE A 315 -4.32 15.82 7.08
CA ILE A 315 -3.57 16.90 7.73
C ILE A 315 -2.15 16.98 7.16
N PRO A 316 -1.47 18.13 7.28
CA PRO A 316 -0.12 18.31 6.77
C PRO A 316 0.90 17.28 7.26
N SER A 317 0.80 16.87 8.53
CA SER A 317 1.72 15.84 9.08
C SER A 317 1.54 14.46 8.43
N TYR A 318 0.35 14.13 7.92
CA TYR A 318 0.15 12.94 7.10
C TYR A 318 0.95 13.03 5.79
N ASN A 319 0.89 14.19 5.12
CA ASN A 319 1.61 14.41 3.87
C ASN A 319 3.13 14.46 4.05
N GLN A 320 3.64 14.74 5.25
CA GLN A 320 5.06 14.59 5.57
C GLN A 320 5.48 13.11 5.64
N LEU A 321 4.60 12.24 6.12
CA LEU A 321 4.84 10.81 6.20
C LEU A 321 4.64 10.10 4.86
N PHE A 322 3.58 10.49 4.12
CA PHE A 322 3.11 9.82 2.90
C PHE A 322 2.86 10.85 1.81
N SER A 323 3.90 11.22 1.12
CA SER A 323 3.87 12.27 0.10
C SER A 323 2.95 11.94 -1.06
N GLY A 324 2.41 12.99 -1.69
CA GLY A 324 1.62 12.87 -2.90
C GLY A 324 0.16 12.48 -2.65
N ASP A 325 -0.31 12.56 -1.41
CA ASP A 325 -1.71 12.27 -1.04
C ASP A 325 -2.20 10.87 -1.50
N PRO A 326 -1.43 9.79 -1.21
CA PRO A 326 -1.71 8.47 -1.76
C PRO A 326 -2.94 7.83 -1.13
N VAL A 327 -3.65 7.03 -1.93
CA VAL A 327 -4.77 6.19 -1.51
C VAL A 327 -4.38 4.72 -1.53
N TRP A 328 -3.33 4.38 -2.29
CA TRP A 328 -2.90 3.00 -2.54
C TRP A 328 -4.04 2.12 -3.03
N ALA A 329 -4.70 2.55 -4.11
CA ALA A 329 -5.68 1.74 -4.83
C ALA A 329 -4.93 0.66 -5.65
N THR A 330 -4.31 -0.29 -4.94
CA THR A 330 -3.47 -1.30 -5.56
C THR A 330 -4.32 -2.31 -6.32
N LEU A 331 -3.92 -2.61 -7.55
CA LEU A 331 -4.61 -3.47 -8.49
C LEU A 331 -3.61 -4.38 -9.20
N GLU A 332 -3.82 -5.69 -9.14
CA GLU A 332 -2.89 -6.69 -9.64
C GLU A 332 -3.27 -7.19 -11.02
N VAL A 333 -2.23 -7.43 -11.83
CA VAL A 333 -2.31 -8.06 -13.16
C VAL A 333 -1.27 -9.18 -13.27
N GLY A 334 -1.51 -10.18 -14.09
CA GLY A 334 -0.56 -11.27 -14.30
C GLY A 334 -0.62 -12.38 -13.26
N GLY A 335 0.51 -13.03 -12.99
CA GLY A 335 0.64 -14.18 -12.10
C GLY A 335 0.45 -15.52 -12.78
N ILE A 336 0.74 -16.59 -12.05
CA ILE A 336 0.63 -17.99 -12.48
C ILE A 336 -0.28 -18.75 -11.51
N GLY A 337 -1.25 -19.48 -12.04
CA GLY A 337 -2.13 -20.34 -11.24
C GLY A 337 -1.39 -21.49 -10.56
N MET A 338 -1.98 -22.06 -9.51
CA MET A 338 -1.44 -23.28 -8.85
C MET A 338 -1.37 -24.48 -9.78
N ASP A 339 -2.12 -24.47 -10.88
CA ASP A 339 -2.10 -25.48 -11.95
C ASP A 339 -1.05 -25.18 -13.02
N GLY A 340 -0.25 -24.12 -12.87
CA GLY A 340 0.81 -23.72 -13.78
C GLY A 340 0.35 -22.91 -15.01
N ARG A 341 -0.96 -22.67 -15.19
CA ARG A 341 -1.44 -21.80 -16.27
C ARG A 341 -1.13 -20.34 -15.96
N SER A 342 -0.75 -19.57 -16.99
CA SER A 342 -0.67 -18.13 -16.86
C SER A 342 -2.04 -17.54 -16.58
N MET A 343 -2.11 -16.60 -15.62
CA MET A 343 -3.31 -15.82 -15.31
C MET A 343 -3.33 -14.47 -16.06
N VAL A 344 -2.42 -14.27 -16.98
CA VAL A 344 -2.46 -13.15 -17.94
C VAL A 344 -3.66 -13.34 -18.87
N THR A 345 -4.50 -12.33 -18.94
CA THR A 345 -5.64 -12.24 -19.86
C THR A 345 -5.54 -10.95 -20.66
N LYS A 346 -6.36 -10.77 -21.69
CA LYS A 346 -6.44 -9.49 -22.42
C LYS A 346 -6.69 -8.31 -21.50
N ASN A 347 -7.45 -8.52 -20.42
CA ASN A 347 -7.76 -7.46 -19.50
C ASN A 347 -6.55 -6.98 -18.66
N CYS A 348 -5.54 -7.82 -18.46
CA CYS A 348 -4.26 -7.39 -17.88
C CYS A 348 -3.58 -6.31 -18.74
N TYR A 349 -3.61 -6.49 -20.06
CA TYR A 349 -3.13 -5.48 -21.02
C TYR A 349 -3.99 -4.21 -20.98
N ARG A 350 -5.33 -4.33 -20.95
CA ARG A 350 -6.23 -3.18 -20.92
C ARG A 350 -6.01 -2.29 -19.69
N PHE A 351 -5.76 -2.88 -18.52
CA PHE A 351 -5.43 -2.09 -17.33
C PHE A 351 -4.10 -1.32 -17.48
N LEU A 352 -3.05 -1.97 -17.99
CA LEU A 352 -1.79 -1.29 -18.29
C LEU A 352 -1.97 -0.20 -19.35
N HIS A 353 -2.79 -0.44 -20.37
CA HIS A 353 -3.06 0.50 -21.46
C HIS A 353 -3.79 1.78 -21.01
N THR A 354 -4.45 1.77 -19.87
CA THR A 354 -5.02 3.00 -19.29
C THR A 354 -3.97 4.08 -19.01
N LEU A 355 -2.70 3.67 -18.80
CA LEU A 355 -1.57 4.59 -18.63
C LEU A 355 -1.13 5.25 -19.95
N GLU A 356 -1.47 4.66 -21.09
CA GLU A 356 -1.29 5.26 -22.41
C GLU A 356 -2.51 6.11 -22.78
N ASN A 357 -3.73 5.58 -22.61
CA ASN A 357 -4.97 6.28 -22.95
C ASN A 357 -5.22 7.56 -22.13
N MET A 358 -4.84 7.55 -20.85
CA MET A 358 -5.09 8.67 -19.93
C MET A 358 -3.81 9.25 -19.32
N GLY A 359 -2.66 8.78 -19.75
CA GLY A 359 -1.35 9.20 -19.28
C GLY A 359 -0.93 8.62 -17.92
N PRO A 360 0.36 8.82 -17.55
CA PRO A 360 0.92 8.37 -16.29
C PRO A 360 0.12 8.84 -15.09
N ALA A 361 0.00 7.98 -14.08
CA ALA A 361 -0.68 8.32 -12.83
C ALA A 361 -0.17 7.44 -11.68
N PRO A 362 -0.17 7.95 -10.44
CA PRO A 362 0.16 7.14 -9.27
C PRO A 362 -0.94 6.13 -8.90
N GLU A 363 -2.19 6.39 -9.31
CA GLU A 363 -3.35 5.55 -8.99
C GLU A 363 -4.10 5.12 -10.27
N PRO A 364 -4.60 3.88 -10.31
CA PRO A 364 -4.35 2.82 -9.35
C PRO A 364 -2.88 2.42 -9.31
N ASN A 365 -2.41 1.90 -8.17
CA ASN A 365 -1.05 1.37 -8.04
C ASN A 365 -0.99 0.02 -8.75
N LEU A 366 -0.75 0.05 -10.06
CA LEU A 366 -0.72 -1.15 -10.91
C LEU A 366 0.48 -2.03 -10.57
N THR A 367 0.20 -3.28 -10.19
CA THR A 367 1.17 -4.26 -9.75
C THR A 367 1.15 -5.48 -10.67
N VAL A 368 2.27 -5.77 -11.29
CA VAL A 368 2.47 -7.02 -12.04
C VAL A 368 2.91 -8.10 -11.07
N LEU A 369 2.11 -9.15 -10.92
CA LEU A 369 2.51 -10.38 -10.24
C LEU A 369 3.43 -11.14 -11.20
N TYR A 370 4.72 -10.98 -10.99
CA TYR A 370 5.77 -11.35 -11.95
C TYR A 370 6.30 -12.76 -11.72
N SER A 371 6.51 -13.46 -12.79
CA SER A 371 7.28 -14.71 -12.88
C SER A 371 8.02 -14.72 -14.22
N SER A 372 9.21 -15.27 -14.25
CA SER A 372 9.93 -15.49 -15.54
C SER A 372 9.15 -16.39 -16.50
N ALA A 373 8.21 -17.19 -15.98
CA ALA A 373 7.31 -18.06 -16.76
C ALA A 373 6.10 -17.33 -17.39
N LEU A 374 5.91 -16.03 -17.16
CA LEU A 374 4.84 -15.26 -17.81
C LEU A 374 5.06 -15.19 -19.33
N PRO A 375 3.98 -15.02 -20.13
CA PRO A 375 4.10 -14.83 -21.57
C PRO A 375 5.07 -13.69 -21.91
N GLU A 376 6.00 -13.97 -22.83
CA GLU A 376 7.07 -13.02 -23.20
C GLU A 376 6.53 -11.68 -23.71
N ASN A 377 5.45 -11.71 -24.51
CA ASN A 377 4.81 -10.51 -25.01
C ASN A 377 4.27 -9.64 -23.84
N PHE A 378 3.69 -10.26 -22.81
CA PHE A 378 3.19 -9.54 -21.65
C PHE A 378 4.33 -8.91 -20.81
N LYS A 379 5.42 -9.66 -20.57
CA LYS A 379 6.60 -9.13 -19.89
C LYS A 379 7.15 -7.89 -20.61
N LYS A 380 7.29 -7.98 -21.94
CA LYS A 380 7.78 -6.87 -22.79
C LYS A 380 6.83 -5.67 -22.77
N TYR A 381 5.52 -5.91 -22.86
CA TYR A 381 4.54 -4.82 -22.81
C TYR A 381 4.55 -4.12 -21.45
N ALA A 382 4.55 -4.87 -20.34
CA ALA A 382 4.64 -4.30 -19.00
C ALA A 382 5.93 -3.49 -18.81
N ALA A 383 7.08 -4.01 -19.26
CA ALA A 383 8.36 -3.30 -19.22
C ALA A 383 8.33 -2.00 -20.04
N LYS A 384 7.76 -2.02 -21.25
CA LYS A 384 7.57 -0.83 -22.10
C LYS A 384 6.73 0.24 -21.38
N VAL A 385 5.59 -0.14 -20.82
CA VAL A 385 4.72 0.78 -20.06
C VAL A 385 5.45 1.33 -18.83
N SER A 386 6.21 0.50 -18.13
CA SER A 386 7.01 0.89 -16.96
C SER A 386 8.08 1.93 -17.32
N ILE A 387 8.84 1.69 -18.40
CA ILE A 387 9.88 2.61 -18.90
C ILE A 387 9.27 3.98 -19.24
N ASN A 388 8.11 3.98 -19.90
CA ASN A 388 7.48 5.21 -20.41
C ASN A 388 6.75 6.00 -19.32
N THR A 389 6.28 5.34 -18.25
CA THR A 389 5.33 5.98 -17.30
C THR A 389 5.80 6.01 -15.85
N SER A 390 6.73 5.14 -15.45
CA SER A 390 7.11 4.91 -14.04
C SER A 390 5.90 4.68 -13.11
N SER A 391 4.81 4.08 -13.64
CA SER A 391 3.53 3.91 -12.93
C SER A 391 3.23 2.45 -12.56
N VAL A 392 4.14 1.52 -12.81
CA VAL A 392 3.98 0.08 -12.60
C VAL A 392 5.02 -0.43 -11.61
N GLN A 393 4.61 -1.33 -10.73
CA GLN A 393 5.54 -2.10 -9.87
C GLN A 393 5.44 -3.59 -10.16
N TYR A 394 6.42 -4.34 -9.67
CA TYR A 394 6.53 -5.78 -9.87
C TYR A 394 6.68 -6.49 -8.53
N GLU A 395 5.96 -7.59 -8.35
CA GLU A 395 6.07 -8.47 -7.19
C GLU A 395 6.21 -9.92 -7.63
N ASN A 396 7.09 -10.66 -6.97
CA ASN A 396 7.46 -12.02 -7.34
C ASN A 396 6.38 -13.02 -6.96
N ASP A 397 5.58 -13.43 -7.95
CA ASP A 397 4.52 -14.44 -7.78
C ASP A 397 5.07 -15.79 -7.31
N ASP A 398 6.29 -16.15 -7.72
CA ASP A 398 6.89 -17.45 -7.41
C ASP A 398 7.29 -17.61 -5.93
N VAL A 399 7.61 -16.52 -5.23
CA VAL A 399 7.86 -16.54 -3.78
C VAL A 399 6.59 -16.30 -2.97
N MET A 400 5.59 -15.64 -3.54
CA MET A 400 4.33 -15.30 -2.87
C MET A 400 3.29 -16.41 -2.95
N LYS A 401 3.11 -17.00 -4.12
CA LYS A 401 2.14 -18.08 -4.37
C LYS A 401 2.25 -19.29 -3.43
N PRO A 402 3.45 -19.78 -3.05
CA PRO A 402 3.57 -20.87 -2.08
C PRO A 402 2.98 -20.54 -0.71
N VAL A 403 2.91 -19.27 -0.34
CA VAL A 403 2.39 -18.79 0.97
C VAL A 403 0.89 -18.48 0.89
N TRP A 404 0.47 -17.79 -0.18
CA TRP A 404 -0.84 -17.16 -0.27
C TRP A 404 -1.79 -17.85 -1.27
N GLY A 405 -1.33 -18.90 -1.99
CA GLY A 405 -2.09 -19.48 -3.11
C GLY A 405 -2.06 -18.57 -4.34
N ASP A 406 -2.94 -18.81 -5.31
CA ASP A 406 -3.00 -18.05 -6.56
C ASP A 406 -4.13 -17.00 -6.60
N ASP A 407 -4.87 -16.81 -5.51
CA ASP A 407 -5.89 -15.79 -5.38
C ASP A 407 -5.60 -14.89 -4.17
N TYR A 408 -4.53 -14.12 -4.28
CA TYR A 408 -4.14 -13.12 -3.28
C TYR A 408 -4.17 -11.72 -3.89
N SER A 409 -4.28 -10.72 -3.02
CA SER A 409 -4.23 -9.29 -3.34
C SER A 409 -3.12 -8.62 -2.56
N ILE A 410 -2.67 -7.47 -3.05
CA ILE A 410 -1.67 -6.64 -2.38
C ILE A 410 -2.38 -5.57 -1.55
N CYS A 411 -2.19 -5.65 -0.25
CA CYS A 411 -2.65 -4.63 0.69
C CYS A 411 -1.69 -3.45 0.70
N CYS A 412 -2.12 -2.28 0.28
CA CYS A 412 -1.31 -1.07 0.27
C CYS A 412 -0.22 -1.12 -0.81
N CYS A 413 1.04 -1.32 -0.39
CA CYS A 413 2.22 -1.22 -1.24
C CYS A 413 2.72 -2.57 -1.74
N VAL A 414 3.03 -3.49 -0.80
CA VAL A 414 3.78 -4.73 -1.08
C VAL A 414 3.36 -5.92 -0.20
N SER A 415 2.33 -5.78 0.62
CA SER A 415 1.90 -6.84 1.54
C SER A 415 0.82 -7.70 0.92
N ALA A 416 1.00 -9.01 0.87
CA ALA A 416 -0.02 -9.92 0.35
C ALA A 416 -1.04 -10.35 1.39
N THR A 417 -2.24 -10.68 0.92
CA THR A 417 -3.32 -11.29 1.70
C THR A 417 -4.17 -12.18 0.79
N GLN A 418 -4.66 -13.31 1.28
CA GLN A 418 -5.62 -14.13 0.51
C GLN A 418 -6.92 -13.36 0.34
N THR A 419 -7.33 -13.13 -0.91
CA THR A 419 -8.48 -12.29 -1.24
C THR A 419 -9.76 -12.88 -0.66
N GLY A 420 -10.46 -12.06 0.13
CA GLY A 420 -11.73 -12.46 0.75
C GLY A 420 -11.60 -13.42 1.93
N LYS A 421 -10.42 -13.82 2.36
CA LYS A 421 -10.19 -14.77 3.47
C LYS A 421 -9.39 -14.20 4.62
N GLU A 422 -8.63 -13.16 4.37
CA GLU A 422 -7.67 -12.61 5.32
C GLU A 422 -7.81 -11.10 5.44
N MET A 423 -7.34 -10.59 6.58
CA MET A 423 -7.13 -9.17 6.81
C MET A 423 -5.82 -8.95 7.55
N GLN A 424 -5.26 -7.76 7.44
CA GLN A 424 -4.03 -7.40 8.15
C GLN A 424 -4.31 -6.34 9.21
N PHE A 425 -3.87 -6.60 10.42
CA PHE A 425 -3.74 -5.58 11.44
C PHE A 425 -2.52 -4.73 11.15
N PHE A 426 -2.75 -3.56 10.53
CA PHE A 426 -1.67 -2.66 10.13
C PHE A 426 -1.02 -2.02 11.34
N GLY A 427 0.29 -2.19 11.44
CA GLY A 427 1.15 -1.41 12.32
C GLY A 427 2.09 -0.55 11.48
N ALA A 428 2.44 0.63 11.90
CA ALA A 428 3.43 1.43 11.20
C ALA A 428 4.84 0.79 11.28
N ARG A 429 5.88 1.50 11.72
CA ARG A 429 7.25 0.93 11.74
C ARG A 429 7.92 1.18 13.07
N ALA A 430 8.85 0.28 13.40
CA ALA A 430 9.84 0.47 14.43
C ALA A 430 11.15 0.97 13.79
N ASN A 431 11.74 2.02 14.36
CA ASN A 431 12.98 2.61 13.90
C ASN A 431 14.18 1.89 14.53
N LEU A 432 14.71 0.90 13.84
CA LEU A 432 15.82 0.06 14.36
C LEU A 432 17.17 0.80 14.42
N ALA A 433 17.36 1.81 13.56
CA ALA A 433 18.55 2.65 13.61
C ALA A 433 18.58 3.56 14.86
N LYS A 434 17.44 4.13 15.21
CA LYS A 434 17.29 4.88 16.47
C LYS A 434 17.44 3.96 17.71
N CYS A 435 16.94 2.74 17.59
CA CYS A 435 17.14 1.72 18.63
C CYS A 435 18.63 1.39 18.88
N LEU A 436 19.46 1.39 17.82
CA LEU A 436 20.91 1.23 17.96
C LEU A 436 21.53 2.41 18.76
N LEU A 437 21.10 3.65 18.50
CA LEU A 437 21.53 4.80 19.29
C LEU A 437 21.08 4.71 20.75
N TYR A 438 19.88 4.21 21.02
CA TYR A 438 19.41 3.92 22.39
C TYR A 438 20.29 2.88 23.06
N ALA A 439 20.72 1.85 22.35
CA ALA A 439 21.64 0.84 22.92
C ALA A 439 23.01 1.45 23.29
N ILE A 440 23.52 2.37 22.47
CA ILE A 440 24.77 3.09 22.71
C ILE A 440 24.63 4.08 23.89
N ASN A 441 23.49 4.79 23.96
CA ASN A 441 23.23 5.87 24.91
C ASN A 441 22.47 5.44 26.18
N GLY A 442 22.30 4.13 26.43
CA GLY A 442 21.60 3.65 27.62
C GLY A 442 20.10 4.03 27.68
N GLY A 443 19.44 4.07 26.54
CA GLY A 443 18.00 4.38 26.41
C GLY A 443 17.67 5.87 26.38
N VAL A 444 18.65 6.75 26.32
CA VAL A 444 18.44 8.20 26.20
C VAL A 444 18.27 8.55 24.71
N ASP A 445 17.24 9.32 24.41
CA ASP A 445 17.01 9.84 23.06
C ASP A 445 18.00 10.94 22.71
N GLU A 446 18.70 10.77 21.61
CA GLU A 446 19.80 11.66 21.20
C GLU A 446 19.35 13.04 20.71
N LYS A 447 18.05 13.22 20.44
CA LYS A 447 17.47 14.48 19.98
C LYS A 447 16.78 15.26 21.08
N SER A 448 15.96 14.58 21.91
CA SER A 448 15.23 15.21 23.00
C SER A 448 15.98 15.23 24.32
N HIS A 449 17.06 14.44 24.45
CA HIS A 449 17.83 14.22 25.68
C HIS A 449 17.00 13.61 26.83
N GLU A 450 15.86 13.00 26.50
CA GLU A 450 14.99 12.35 27.49
C GLU A 450 15.29 10.84 27.58
N GLN A 451 15.12 10.28 28.77
CA GLN A 451 15.10 8.84 28.95
C GLN A 451 13.82 8.26 28.35
N CYS A 452 13.92 7.60 27.21
CA CYS A 452 12.80 7.04 26.46
C CYS A 452 12.80 5.51 26.42
N GLY A 453 13.97 4.89 26.31
CA GLY A 453 14.16 3.45 26.49
C GLY A 453 14.54 3.07 27.92
N PRO A 454 14.68 1.76 28.20
CA PRO A 454 15.18 1.30 29.49
C PRO A 454 16.57 1.88 29.80
N ASN A 455 16.79 2.20 31.06
CA ASN A 455 18.07 2.73 31.51
C ASN A 455 19.10 1.58 31.62
N TYR A 456 19.54 1.07 30.48
CA TYR A 456 20.68 0.15 30.41
C TYR A 456 21.97 0.98 30.47
N ALA A 457 23.04 0.39 31.00
CA ALA A 457 24.33 1.10 31.06
C ALA A 457 24.80 1.53 29.66
N PRO A 458 25.09 2.83 29.44
CA PRO A 458 25.57 3.30 28.14
C PRO A 458 26.95 2.74 27.82
N ILE A 459 27.31 2.78 26.53
CA ILE A 459 28.68 2.49 26.08
C ILE A 459 29.49 3.76 26.26
N THR A 460 30.59 3.70 27.02
CA THR A 460 31.40 4.87 27.37
C THR A 460 32.78 4.88 26.71
N GLY A 461 33.14 3.82 25.99
CA GLY A 461 34.43 3.72 25.29
C GLY A 461 34.63 4.82 24.24
N GLU A 462 35.87 5.16 23.95
CA GLU A 462 36.26 6.11 22.88
C GLU A 462 35.92 5.52 21.50
N TYR A 463 36.09 4.21 21.35
CA TYR A 463 35.76 3.46 20.14
C TYR A 463 34.68 2.45 20.44
N LEU A 464 33.78 2.20 19.46
CA LEU A 464 32.79 1.14 19.57
C LEU A 464 33.44 -0.24 19.36
N ASN A 465 33.08 -1.17 20.23
CA ASN A 465 33.48 -2.57 20.13
C ASN A 465 32.27 -3.42 19.74
N TYR A 466 32.38 -4.22 18.69
CA TYR A 466 31.30 -5.03 18.17
C TYR A 466 30.74 -6.02 19.22
N ASP A 467 31.63 -6.68 19.99
CA ASP A 467 31.26 -7.65 21.02
C ASP A 467 30.56 -6.98 22.23
N GLU A 468 30.71 -5.68 22.41
CA GLU A 468 29.97 -4.91 23.43
C GLU A 468 28.65 -4.35 22.86
N VAL A 469 28.69 -3.80 21.64
CA VAL A 469 27.50 -3.16 21.00
C VAL A 469 26.41 -4.17 20.69
N LEU A 470 26.78 -5.30 20.08
CA LEU A 470 25.79 -6.26 19.58
C LEU A 470 24.88 -6.82 20.69
N PRO A 471 25.37 -7.32 21.83
CA PRO A 471 24.49 -7.79 22.91
C PRO A 471 23.58 -6.70 23.48
N LYS A 472 24.07 -5.46 23.63
CA LYS A 472 23.28 -4.32 24.10
C LYS A 472 22.19 -3.94 23.08
N TYR A 473 22.50 -4.00 21.81
CA TYR A 473 21.55 -3.75 20.73
C TYR A 473 20.45 -4.83 20.71
N VAL A 474 20.80 -6.09 20.82
CA VAL A 474 19.84 -7.21 20.91
C VAL A 474 18.90 -7.02 22.12
N GLN A 475 19.44 -6.63 23.28
CA GLN A 475 18.62 -6.34 24.46
C GLN A 475 17.64 -5.16 24.23
N MET A 476 18.09 -4.12 23.56
CA MET A 476 17.26 -2.95 23.24
C MET A 476 16.20 -3.28 22.17
N LEU A 477 16.54 -4.13 21.19
CA LEU A 477 15.58 -4.64 20.20
C LEU A 477 14.45 -5.45 20.85
N ASP A 478 14.77 -6.28 21.85
CA ASP A 478 13.75 -7.09 22.56
C ASP A 478 12.77 -6.18 23.33
N TRP A 479 13.26 -5.13 24.00
CA TRP A 479 12.41 -4.10 24.61
C TRP A 479 11.52 -3.43 23.56
N LEU A 480 12.12 -2.96 22.46
CA LEU A 480 11.39 -2.27 21.41
C LEU A 480 10.29 -3.15 20.79
N ALA A 481 10.60 -4.44 20.55
CA ALA A 481 9.62 -5.39 20.02
C ALA A 481 8.41 -5.54 20.98
N GLY A 482 8.66 -5.61 22.28
CA GLY A 482 7.59 -5.68 23.29
C GLY A 482 6.72 -4.44 23.33
N LEU A 483 7.32 -3.26 23.35
CA LEU A 483 6.60 -1.98 23.34
C LEU A 483 5.81 -1.79 22.03
N TYR A 484 6.41 -2.11 20.91
CA TYR A 484 5.80 -2.02 19.59
C TYR A 484 4.56 -2.89 19.45
N VAL A 485 4.64 -4.17 19.84
CA VAL A 485 3.47 -5.07 19.83
C VAL A 485 2.36 -4.56 20.75
N ASN A 486 2.70 -4.05 21.94
CA ASN A 486 1.71 -3.51 22.87
C ASN A 486 0.99 -2.26 22.33
N VAL A 487 1.72 -1.37 21.66
CA VAL A 487 1.13 -0.21 20.96
C VAL A 487 0.14 -0.67 19.91
N LEU A 488 0.53 -1.64 19.07
CA LEU A 488 -0.32 -2.16 18.01
C LEU A 488 -1.54 -2.92 18.55
N ASN A 489 -1.38 -3.74 19.59
CA ASN A 489 -2.51 -4.42 20.24
C ASN A 489 -3.58 -3.44 20.70
N LEU A 490 -3.16 -2.35 21.32
CA LEU A 490 -4.05 -1.30 21.80
C LEU A 490 -4.77 -0.61 20.64
N ILE A 491 -4.04 -0.24 19.59
CA ILE A 491 -4.60 0.40 18.40
C ILE A 491 -5.64 -0.50 17.73
N GLN A 492 -5.31 -1.78 17.50
CA GLN A 492 -6.19 -2.71 16.79
C GLN A 492 -7.46 -3.04 17.60
N TYR A 493 -7.33 -3.15 18.92
CA TYR A 493 -8.50 -3.28 19.81
C TYR A 493 -9.45 -2.09 19.69
N MET A 494 -8.91 -0.86 19.69
CA MET A 494 -9.73 0.35 19.60
C MET A 494 -10.37 0.53 18.23
N HIS A 495 -9.71 0.03 17.16
CA HIS A 495 -10.34 -0.03 15.83
C HIS A 495 -11.57 -0.91 15.83
N ASP A 496 -11.43 -2.16 16.26
CA ASP A 496 -12.57 -3.09 16.30
C ASP A 496 -13.74 -2.53 17.13
N LYS A 497 -13.45 -1.74 18.16
CA LYS A 497 -14.47 -1.20 19.06
C LYS A 497 -15.14 0.08 18.56
N TYR A 498 -14.40 0.99 17.93
CA TYR A 498 -14.89 2.34 17.62
C TYR A 498 -14.89 2.70 16.14
N TYR A 499 -14.20 1.94 15.30
CA TYR A 499 -14.09 2.22 13.87
C TYR A 499 -13.99 0.94 13.04
N TYR A 500 -14.89 0.00 13.28
CA TYR A 500 -14.96 -1.27 12.56
C TYR A 500 -15.33 -1.07 11.10
N GLU A 501 -14.70 -1.84 10.22
CA GLU A 501 -14.75 -1.73 8.77
C GLU A 501 -15.86 -2.63 8.17
N GLU A 502 -17.11 -2.43 8.56
CA GLU A 502 -18.24 -3.32 8.23
C GLU A 502 -18.47 -3.53 6.74
N ALA A 503 -18.23 -2.52 5.89
CA ALA A 503 -18.47 -2.63 4.45
C ALA A 503 -17.44 -3.51 3.75
N GLU A 504 -16.15 -3.39 4.13
CA GLU A 504 -15.09 -4.25 3.60
C GLU A 504 -15.20 -5.68 4.16
N MET A 505 -15.41 -5.79 5.48
CA MET A 505 -15.55 -7.07 6.17
C MET A 505 -16.78 -7.86 5.75
N ALA A 506 -17.82 -7.20 5.24
CA ALA A 506 -18.99 -7.85 4.63
C ALA A 506 -18.62 -8.64 3.36
N LEU A 507 -17.53 -8.29 2.71
CA LEU A 507 -17.03 -8.91 1.48
C LEU A 507 -15.83 -9.85 1.75
N ILE A 508 -15.64 -10.26 3.01
CA ILE A 508 -14.65 -11.24 3.46
C ILE A 508 -15.37 -12.40 4.16
N ASP A 509 -14.75 -13.57 4.18
CA ASP A 509 -15.26 -14.72 4.92
C ASP A 509 -15.42 -14.40 6.40
N THR A 510 -16.39 -15.02 7.05
CA THR A 510 -16.64 -14.79 8.48
C THR A 510 -15.53 -15.39 9.34
N ASP A 511 -14.97 -16.54 8.94
CA ASP A 511 -13.76 -17.11 9.54
C ASP A 511 -12.52 -16.46 8.91
N VAL A 512 -12.09 -15.34 9.49
CA VAL A 512 -11.02 -14.49 8.97
C VAL A 512 -9.68 -14.88 9.61
N ARG A 513 -8.71 -15.28 8.77
CA ARG A 513 -7.31 -15.33 9.21
C ARG A 513 -6.78 -13.90 9.32
N ARG A 514 -6.11 -13.60 10.44
CA ARG A 514 -5.56 -12.26 10.71
C ARG A 514 -4.05 -12.31 10.78
N THR A 515 -3.39 -11.45 10.02
CA THR A 515 -1.97 -11.19 10.17
C THR A 515 -1.75 -9.91 10.99
N PHE A 516 -0.63 -9.87 11.69
CA PHE A 516 -0.21 -8.75 12.53
C PHE A 516 1.01 -8.12 11.86
N ALA A 517 0.73 -7.16 10.98
CA ALA A 517 1.73 -6.56 10.10
C ALA A 517 2.61 -5.59 10.87
N THR A 518 3.87 -5.94 11.05
CA THR A 518 4.91 -5.08 11.60
C THR A 518 5.83 -4.53 10.51
N GLY A 519 6.73 -3.61 10.83
CA GLY A 519 7.65 -3.06 9.84
C GLY A 519 8.90 -2.44 10.43
N ILE A 520 9.94 -2.45 9.63
CA ILE A 520 11.29 -1.99 9.96
C ILE A 520 11.61 -0.70 9.20
N ALA A 521 12.15 0.32 9.91
CA ALA A 521 12.77 1.50 9.33
C ALA A 521 14.26 1.57 9.71
N GLY A 522 15.08 2.13 8.82
CA GLY A 522 16.53 2.28 9.02
C GLY A 522 17.32 1.00 8.79
N PHE A 523 16.80 0.06 8.02
CA PHE A 523 17.36 -1.28 7.83
C PHE A 523 18.80 -1.26 7.31
N SER A 524 19.05 -0.64 6.15
CA SER A 524 20.38 -0.57 5.55
C SER A 524 21.39 0.19 6.41
N HIS A 525 20.95 1.23 7.11
CA HIS A 525 21.80 2.00 8.03
C HIS A 525 22.25 1.19 9.25
N VAL A 526 21.42 0.29 9.76
CA VAL A 526 21.82 -0.65 10.81
C VAL A 526 22.84 -1.65 10.29
N ILE A 527 22.63 -2.19 9.10
CA ILE A 527 23.57 -3.14 8.46
C ILE A 527 24.95 -2.47 8.34
N ASP A 528 24.99 -1.30 7.72
CA ASP A 528 26.24 -0.58 7.47
C ASP A 528 26.88 -0.12 8.79
N SER A 529 26.10 0.29 9.79
CA SER A 529 26.60 0.65 11.12
C SER A 529 27.25 -0.53 11.86
N LEU A 530 26.59 -1.69 11.87
CA LEU A 530 27.16 -2.90 12.48
C LEU A 530 28.37 -3.40 11.70
N SER A 531 28.37 -3.30 10.38
CA SER A 531 29.52 -3.60 9.52
C SER A 531 30.70 -2.68 9.82
N ALA A 532 30.47 -1.36 9.93
CA ALA A 532 31.49 -0.39 10.27
C ALA A 532 32.12 -0.69 11.65
N ILE A 533 31.29 -0.97 12.66
CA ILE A 533 31.76 -1.32 14.01
C ILE A 533 32.58 -2.63 14.00
N LYS A 534 32.23 -3.58 13.13
CA LYS A 534 32.88 -4.89 13.04
C LYS A 534 34.20 -4.86 12.27
N TYR A 535 34.27 -4.11 11.17
CA TYR A 535 35.36 -4.20 10.20
C TYR A 535 36.22 -2.93 10.09
N ALA A 536 35.78 -1.79 10.63
CA ALA A 536 36.53 -0.56 10.72
C ALA A 536 36.73 -0.13 12.18
N LYS A 537 37.23 1.09 12.39
CA LYS A 537 37.31 1.72 13.72
C LYS A 537 36.29 2.85 13.76
N VAL A 538 35.37 2.80 14.69
CA VAL A 538 34.34 3.82 14.87
C VAL A 538 34.59 4.56 16.17
N LYS A 539 35.08 5.80 16.09
CA LYS A 539 35.26 6.69 17.21
C LYS A 539 33.99 7.43 17.54
N VAL A 540 33.64 7.49 18.83
CA VAL A 540 32.43 8.14 19.30
C VAL A 540 32.69 9.61 19.64
N VAL A 541 31.95 10.51 19.03
CA VAL A 541 31.92 11.93 19.42
C VAL A 541 30.76 12.12 20.39
N ARG A 542 31.07 12.68 21.59
CA ARG A 542 30.09 12.87 22.66
C ARG A 542 29.88 14.33 22.97
N ASP A 543 28.66 14.69 23.38
CA ASP A 543 28.36 15.99 23.95
C ASP A 543 28.83 16.13 25.40
N GLU A 544 28.54 17.27 26.00
CA GLU A 544 28.90 17.61 27.43
C GLU A 544 28.19 16.69 28.45
N ASN A 545 27.12 16.02 28.06
CA ASN A 545 26.36 15.06 28.89
C ASN A 545 26.81 13.62 28.67
N GLY A 546 27.80 13.41 27.80
CA GLY A 546 28.33 12.08 27.47
C GLY A 546 27.51 11.29 26.44
N LEU A 547 26.48 11.92 25.82
CA LEU A 547 25.69 11.28 24.77
C LEU A 547 26.49 11.20 23.47
N ALA A 548 26.42 10.05 22.80
CA ALA A 548 26.96 9.89 21.46
C ALA A 548 26.13 10.72 20.48
N THR A 549 26.70 11.75 19.89
CA THR A 549 26.09 12.68 18.95
C THR A 549 26.71 12.61 17.57
N GLY A 550 27.87 11.96 17.41
CA GLY A 550 28.56 11.77 16.17
C GLY A 550 29.48 10.57 16.17
N PHE A 551 29.91 10.16 14.99
CA PHE A 551 30.82 9.03 14.80
C PHE A 551 31.84 9.36 13.70
N GLU A 552 33.10 9.07 13.97
CA GLU A 552 34.20 9.20 13.01
C GLU A 552 34.64 7.77 12.63
N VAL A 553 34.58 7.44 11.34
CA VAL A 553 34.91 6.10 10.84
C VAL A 553 36.28 6.11 10.20
N GLU A 554 37.18 5.31 10.72
CA GLU A 554 38.53 5.12 10.20
C GLU A 554 38.66 3.74 9.53
N GLY A 555 38.99 3.72 8.23
CA GLY A 555 39.14 2.51 7.41
C GLY A 555 37.89 2.17 6.62
N ASP A 556 38.04 1.19 5.74
CA ASP A 556 36.96 0.70 4.88
C ASP A 556 36.21 -0.46 5.53
N PHE A 557 34.93 -0.60 5.19
CA PHE A 557 34.09 -1.69 5.66
C PHE A 557 33.12 -2.14 4.56
N PRO A 558 32.68 -3.41 4.57
CA PRO A 558 31.67 -3.91 3.63
C PRO A 558 30.38 -3.13 3.80
N LYS A 559 29.78 -2.68 2.67
CA LYS A 559 28.50 -1.97 2.66
C LYS A 559 27.44 -2.80 1.94
N TYR A 560 26.26 -2.79 2.49
CA TYR A 560 25.08 -3.40 1.88
C TYR A 560 24.77 -2.77 0.51
N GLY A 561 24.40 -3.59 -0.48
CA GLY A 561 24.14 -3.17 -1.85
C GLY A 561 25.30 -3.35 -2.82
N ASN A 562 26.32 -4.15 -2.45
CA ASN A 562 27.50 -4.43 -3.26
C ASN A 562 27.75 -5.93 -3.50
N ASP A 563 26.75 -6.77 -3.20
CA ASP A 563 26.83 -8.23 -3.28
C ASP A 563 27.95 -8.82 -2.38
N ASP A 564 28.15 -8.22 -1.20
CA ASP A 564 29.15 -8.63 -0.21
C ASP A 564 28.45 -9.34 0.97
N ASP A 565 28.63 -10.65 1.06
CA ASP A 565 28.01 -11.49 2.10
C ASP A 565 28.30 -11.01 3.53
N ARG A 566 29.46 -10.37 3.78
CA ARG A 566 29.81 -9.86 5.09
C ARG A 566 28.85 -8.76 5.59
N ALA A 567 28.27 -7.98 4.68
CA ALA A 567 27.24 -6.99 4.99
C ALA A 567 25.84 -7.59 4.85
N ASP A 568 25.58 -8.35 3.77
CA ASP A 568 24.27 -8.88 3.44
C ASP A 568 23.75 -9.86 4.51
N GLU A 569 24.62 -10.70 5.09
CA GLU A 569 24.29 -11.60 6.20
C GLU A 569 23.85 -10.85 7.48
N ILE A 570 24.37 -9.66 7.74
CA ILE A 570 23.89 -8.81 8.85
C ILE A 570 22.44 -8.42 8.63
N GLY A 571 22.05 -8.12 7.38
CA GLY A 571 20.66 -7.83 7.02
C GLY A 571 19.73 -9.01 7.27
N VAL A 572 20.11 -10.20 6.82
CA VAL A 572 19.36 -11.45 7.05
C VAL A 572 19.21 -11.71 8.55
N TRP A 573 20.29 -11.57 9.31
CA TRP A 573 20.29 -11.72 10.76
C TRP A 573 19.34 -10.71 11.44
N LEU A 574 19.40 -9.44 11.07
CA LEU A 574 18.58 -8.38 11.66
C LEU A 574 17.09 -8.63 11.43
N LEU A 575 16.71 -8.94 10.18
CA LEU A 575 15.34 -9.27 9.82
C LEU A 575 14.80 -10.44 10.64
N LYS A 576 15.51 -11.55 10.65
CA LYS A 576 15.14 -12.76 11.39
C LYS A 576 15.02 -12.49 12.89
N THR A 577 16.03 -11.84 13.47
CA THR A 577 16.12 -11.58 14.92
C THR A 577 14.95 -10.72 15.40
N PHE A 578 14.63 -9.64 14.68
CA PHE A 578 13.54 -8.76 15.09
C PHE A 578 12.17 -9.44 14.97
N LEU A 579 11.92 -10.19 13.88
CA LEU A 579 10.67 -10.95 13.73
C LEU A 579 10.52 -12.03 14.82
N GLU A 580 11.59 -12.74 15.15
CA GLU A 580 11.55 -13.74 16.24
C GLU A 580 11.22 -13.10 17.60
N MET A 581 11.69 -11.88 17.85
CA MET A 581 11.31 -11.12 19.04
C MET A 581 9.84 -10.70 19.04
N ILE A 582 9.31 -10.27 17.91
CA ILE A 582 7.88 -9.97 17.74
C ILE A 582 7.04 -11.22 18.00
N LYS A 583 7.40 -12.37 17.41
CA LYS A 583 6.67 -13.65 17.53
C LYS A 583 6.61 -14.19 18.97
N LYS A 584 7.49 -13.77 19.87
CA LYS A 584 7.42 -14.12 21.29
C LYS A 584 6.32 -13.42 22.07
N ARG A 585 5.66 -12.42 21.47
CA ARG A 585 4.69 -11.55 22.13
C ARG A 585 3.25 -11.97 21.79
N HIS A 586 2.34 -11.71 22.72
CA HIS A 586 0.92 -11.88 22.47
C HIS A 586 0.43 -10.79 21.49
N THR A 587 -0.21 -11.20 20.40
CA THR A 587 -0.82 -10.32 19.40
C THR A 587 -2.33 -10.28 19.57
N TYR A 588 -2.94 -9.14 19.27
CA TYR A 588 -4.38 -8.96 19.34
C TYR A 588 -5.12 -10.02 18.50
N ARG A 589 -6.15 -10.67 19.10
CA ARG A 589 -6.92 -11.76 18.50
C ARG A 589 -6.06 -12.95 18.02
N ASN A 590 -4.92 -13.18 18.66
CA ASN A 590 -3.96 -14.23 18.29
C ASN A 590 -3.56 -14.21 16.81
N SER A 591 -3.48 -13.00 16.23
CA SER A 591 -3.09 -12.82 14.85
C SER A 591 -1.63 -13.23 14.60
N GLU A 592 -1.35 -13.73 13.40
CA GLU A 592 -0.02 -14.21 13.02
C GLU A 592 0.92 -13.01 12.75
N ALA A 593 2.04 -12.94 13.49
CA ALA A 593 3.00 -11.85 13.33
C ALA A 593 3.77 -11.98 12.01
N THR A 594 3.74 -10.92 11.22
CA THR A 594 4.48 -10.73 9.97
C THR A 594 5.31 -9.45 10.04
N THR A 595 6.25 -9.24 9.13
CA THR A 595 7.05 -8.01 9.07
C THR A 595 7.36 -7.60 7.65
N SER A 596 7.68 -6.31 7.48
CA SER A 596 8.12 -5.72 6.22
C SER A 596 9.41 -4.92 6.37
N ILE A 597 10.16 -4.81 5.28
CA ILE A 597 11.22 -3.83 5.11
C ILE A 597 10.70 -2.80 4.10
N LEU A 598 9.94 -1.85 4.60
CA LEU A 598 9.23 -0.85 3.79
C LEU A 598 9.05 0.43 4.60
N THR A 599 9.50 1.56 4.10
CA THR A 599 9.35 2.86 4.77
C THR A 599 8.36 3.80 4.10
N ILE A 600 7.98 3.53 2.85
CA ILE A 600 7.26 4.49 2.03
C ILE A 600 8.13 5.77 1.94
N THR A 601 7.58 6.97 1.88
CA THR A 601 8.35 8.23 1.98
C THR A 601 8.61 8.67 3.43
N SER A 602 8.18 7.88 4.40
CA SER A 602 8.45 8.12 5.82
C SER A 602 9.95 7.99 6.19
N ASN A 603 10.78 7.44 5.28
CA ASN A 603 12.25 7.43 5.42
C ASN A 603 12.81 8.83 5.73
N VAL A 604 12.24 9.88 5.13
CA VAL A 604 12.61 11.28 5.38
C VAL A 604 12.32 11.64 6.83
N VAL A 605 11.13 11.33 7.33
CA VAL A 605 10.72 11.65 8.71
C VAL A 605 11.53 10.85 9.72
N TYR A 606 11.70 9.54 9.53
CA TYR A 606 12.52 8.72 10.43
C TYR A 606 13.96 9.25 10.50
N GLY A 607 14.55 9.60 9.36
CA GLY A 607 15.87 10.21 9.30
C GLY A 607 15.96 11.54 10.06
N LYS A 608 14.96 12.41 9.91
CA LYS A 608 14.87 13.73 10.58
C LYS A 608 14.80 13.62 12.12
N TYR A 609 14.32 12.50 12.63
CA TYR A 609 14.25 12.23 14.08
C TYR A 609 15.38 11.34 14.59
N THR A 610 16.37 10.99 13.79
CA THR A 610 17.48 10.12 14.17
C THR A 610 18.82 10.84 14.04
N GLY A 611 19.64 10.76 15.07
CA GLY A 611 21.00 11.33 15.14
C GLY A 611 21.97 10.69 14.13
N ALA A 612 23.23 11.10 14.18
CA ALA A 612 24.29 10.47 13.38
C ALA A 612 24.43 8.98 13.71
N LEU A 613 24.86 8.19 12.74
CA LEU A 613 24.98 6.74 12.87
C LEU A 613 26.43 6.28 12.62
N PRO A 614 26.83 5.12 13.16
CA PRO A 614 28.17 4.56 13.00
C PRO A 614 28.59 4.24 11.56
N ASP A 615 27.66 4.19 10.60
CA ASP A 615 27.93 4.04 9.16
C ASP A 615 28.48 5.32 8.50
N GLY A 616 28.58 6.43 9.26
CA GLY A 616 28.98 7.75 8.76
C GLY A 616 27.81 8.63 8.31
N ARG A 617 26.56 8.18 8.45
CA ARG A 617 25.38 8.99 8.15
C ARG A 617 25.33 10.22 9.06
N ALA A 618 25.14 11.39 8.46
CA ALA A 618 24.97 12.63 9.20
C ALA A 618 23.64 12.67 9.97
N ALA A 619 23.64 13.32 11.14
CA ALA A 619 22.44 13.47 11.96
C ALA A 619 21.32 14.16 11.18
N PHE A 620 20.08 13.69 11.40
CA PHE A 620 18.84 14.29 10.92
C PHE A 620 18.68 14.32 9.39
N THR A 621 19.47 13.54 8.65
CA THR A 621 19.32 13.34 7.21
C THR A 621 18.35 12.20 6.91
N PRO A 622 17.69 12.13 5.72
CA PRO A 622 16.82 11.03 5.35
C PRO A 622 17.50 9.65 5.44
N PHE A 623 16.72 8.63 5.78
CA PHE A 623 17.13 7.23 5.59
C PHE A 623 17.00 6.81 4.13
N ALA A 624 17.71 5.77 3.71
CA ALA A 624 17.37 5.04 2.50
C ALA A 624 15.97 4.40 2.65
N PRO A 625 15.15 4.38 1.59
CA PRO A 625 13.79 3.84 1.66
C PRO A 625 13.78 2.30 1.64
N GLY A 626 12.95 1.68 2.47
CA GLY A 626 12.72 0.24 2.48
C GLY A 626 14.01 -0.57 2.62
N ALA A 627 14.20 -1.51 1.73
CA ALA A 627 15.38 -2.38 1.66
C ALA A 627 16.49 -1.83 0.73
N ASN A 628 16.34 -0.61 0.23
CA ASN A 628 17.39 0.01 -0.57
C ASN A 628 18.68 0.19 0.23
N PRO A 629 19.84 0.04 -0.40
CA PRO A 629 21.12 0.38 0.21
C PRO A 629 21.18 1.85 0.66
N SER A 630 22.04 2.13 1.63
CA SER A 630 22.29 3.50 2.12
C SER A 630 22.83 4.39 1.00
N TYR A 631 22.49 5.67 1.03
CA TYR A 631 22.93 6.62 0.00
C TYR A 631 24.45 6.65 -0.13
N GLY A 632 24.94 6.42 -1.37
CA GLY A 632 26.37 6.35 -1.66
C GLY A 632 27.05 5.03 -1.27
N ALA A 633 26.32 4.05 -0.78
CA ALA A 633 26.85 2.71 -0.48
C ALA A 633 27.07 1.85 -1.74
N GLU A 634 26.19 1.99 -2.73
CA GLU A 634 26.22 1.24 -3.99
C GLU A 634 27.38 1.69 -4.89
N GLN A 635 28.37 0.83 -5.05
CA GLN A 635 29.59 1.09 -5.83
C GLN A 635 29.81 0.10 -6.97
N ASN A 636 29.14 -1.05 -6.93
CA ASN A 636 29.35 -2.16 -7.85
C ASN A 636 28.27 -2.30 -8.94
N GLY A 637 27.44 -1.25 -9.15
CA GLY A 637 26.41 -1.22 -10.19
C GLY A 637 25.06 -1.80 -9.77
N LEU A 638 24.10 -1.77 -10.71
CA LEU A 638 22.72 -2.17 -10.48
C LEU A 638 22.58 -3.64 -10.06
N LEU A 639 23.26 -4.55 -10.76
CA LEU A 639 23.12 -5.98 -10.52
C LEU A 639 23.63 -6.37 -9.11
N ALA A 640 24.72 -5.77 -8.65
CA ALA A 640 25.22 -6.02 -7.31
C ALA A 640 24.24 -5.51 -6.24
N SER A 641 23.64 -4.34 -6.46
CA SER A 641 22.59 -3.81 -5.59
C SER A 641 21.38 -4.75 -5.52
N LEU A 642 20.89 -5.20 -6.65
CA LEU A 642 19.79 -6.14 -6.75
C LEU A 642 20.12 -7.48 -6.06
N ASN A 643 21.33 -8.03 -6.27
CA ASN A 643 21.77 -9.27 -5.64
C ASN A 643 21.77 -9.18 -4.10
N SER A 644 22.26 -8.08 -3.52
CA SER A 644 22.20 -7.87 -2.07
C SER A 644 20.76 -7.92 -1.53
N VAL A 645 19.82 -7.25 -2.21
CA VAL A 645 18.40 -7.27 -1.81
C VAL A 645 17.77 -8.64 -2.01
N ALA A 646 18.12 -9.36 -3.08
CA ALA A 646 17.58 -10.70 -3.37
C ALA A 646 17.95 -11.75 -2.31
N LYS A 647 19.03 -11.55 -1.57
CA LYS A 647 19.43 -12.43 -0.45
C LYS A 647 18.52 -12.36 0.78
N LEU A 648 17.67 -11.33 0.87
CA LEU A 648 16.71 -11.18 1.96
C LEU A 648 15.55 -12.17 1.80
N PRO A 649 15.37 -13.14 2.72
CA PRO A 649 14.40 -14.20 2.52
C PRO A 649 12.96 -13.70 2.73
N TYR A 650 12.11 -13.84 1.73
CA TYR A 650 10.70 -13.42 1.80
C TYR A 650 9.92 -14.05 2.95
N HIS A 651 10.18 -15.32 3.28
CA HIS A 651 9.49 -16.00 4.39
C HIS A 651 9.70 -15.38 5.77
N TRP A 652 10.71 -14.51 5.94
CA TRP A 652 10.91 -13.70 7.14
C TRP A 652 10.29 -12.30 7.03
N ALA A 653 9.82 -11.89 5.84
CA ALA A 653 9.27 -10.58 5.56
C ALA A 653 7.99 -10.67 4.73
N LEU A 654 6.99 -11.40 5.22
CA LEU A 654 5.73 -11.68 4.51
C LEU A 654 4.88 -10.44 4.22
N ASP A 655 5.15 -9.31 4.89
CA ASP A 655 4.56 -8.00 4.57
C ASP A 655 5.39 -7.23 3.52
N GLY A 656 6.43 -7.85 2.97
CA GLY A 656 7.15 -7.40 1.80
C GLY A 656 8.50 -6.73 2.05
N ILE A 657 9.31 -6.75 0.99
CA ILE A 657 10.67 -6.20 0.93
C ILE A 657 10.70 -5.19 -0.20
N SER A 658 10.55 -3.90 0.12
CA SER A 658 10.48 -2.85 -0.91
C SER A 658 11.85 -2.49 -1.44
N ASN A 659 12.02 -2.57 -2.78
CA ASN A 659 13.20 -2.13 -3.50
C ASN A 659 12.79 -1.17 -4.62
N THR A 660 13.45 -0.03 -4.73
CA THR A 660 13.19 0.98 -5.76
C THR A 660 14.49 1.36 -6.46
N GLN A 661 14.56 1.14 -7.75
CA GLN A 661 15.75 1.44 -8.56
C GLN A 661 15.46 2.56 -9.57
N THR A 662 16.41 3.47 -9.73
CA THR A 662 16.41 4.48 -10.78
C THR A 662 17.55 4.17 -11.74
N ILE A 663 17.20 3.98 -13.01
CA ILE A 663 18.13 3.55 -14.05
C ILE A 663 18.17 4.62 -15.14
N ASN A 664 19.38 5.04 -15.51
CA ASN A 664 19.55 5.91 -16.66
C ASN A 664 19.12 5.14 -17.93
N PRO A 665 18.30 5.72 -18.82
CA PRO A 665 17.86 5.04 -20.04
C PRO A 665 19.00 4.41 -20.86
N ASP A 666 20.14 5.06 -20.93
CA ASP A 666 21.30 4.58 -21.71
C ASP A 666 21.96 3.34 -21.09
N ALA A 667 21.78 3.11 -19.78
CA ALA A 667 22.21 1.88 -19.12
C ALA A 667 21.41 0.64 -19.58
N LEU A 668 20.14 0.84 -19.94
CA LEU A 668 19.29 -0.22 -20.48
C LEU A 668 19.45 -0.42 -21.99
N GLY A 669 20.02 0.54 -22.72
CA GLY A 669 20.20 0.44 -24.17
C GLY A 669 19.90 1.72 -24.92
N HIS A 670 20.20 1.72 -26.22
CA HIS A 670 20.10 2.92 -27.06
C HIS A 670 18.82 2.97 -27.91
N SER A 671 18.07 1.86 -27.98
CA SER A 671 16.76 1.77 -28.64
C SER A 671 15.67 1.36 -27.65
N GLU A 672 14.41 1.63 -27.99
CA GLU A 672 13.27 1.21 -27.17
C GLU A 672 13.24 -0.32 -26.99
N GLY A 673 13.46 -1.08 -28.07
CA GLY A 673 13.48 -2.54 -28.02
C GLY A 673 14.57 -3.08 -27.10
N GLU A 674 15.80 -2.54 -27.19
CA GLU A 674 16.90 -2.93 -26.31
C GLU A 674 16.58 -2.64 -24.85
N ARG A 675 16.02 -1.46 -24.55
CA ARG A 675 15.65 -1.09 -23.17
C ARG A 675 14.61 -2.02 -22.59
N VAL A 676 13.59 -2.35 -23.38
CA VAL A 676 12.54 -3.30 -22.97
C VAL A 676 13.12 -4.67 -22.70
N GLU A 677 13.93 -5.18 -23.63
CA GLU A 677 14.52 -6.52 -23.54
C GLU A 677 15.48 -6.64 -22.35
N ASN A 678 16.35 -5.65 -22.16
CA ASN A 678 17.29 -5.63 -21.05
C ASN A 678 16.58 -5.47 -19.70
N LEU A 679 15.52 -4.67 -19.62
CA LEU A 679 14.74 -4.57 -18.39
C LEU A 679 14.06 -5.90 -18.03
N VAL A 680 13.49 -6.61 -19.01
CA VAL A 680 12.92 -7.96 -18.79
C VAL A 680 13.98 -8.93 -18.29
N GLN A 681 15.17 -8.95 -18.89
CA GLN A 681 16.27 -9.82 -18.45
C GLN A 681 16.74 -9.49 -17.02
N VAL A 682 16.84 -8.20 -16.66
CA VAL A 682 17.17 -7.78 -15.29
C VAL A 682 16.11 -8.27 -14.30
N MET A 683 14.82 -8.15 -14.65
CA MET A 683 13.73 -8.61 -13.79
C MET A 683 13.71 -10.13 -13.67
N ASP A 684 13.86 -10.87 -14.79
CA ASP A 684 13.95 -12.33 -14.75
C ASP A 684 15.09 -12.79 -13.83
N GLY A 685 16.29 -12.23 -13.99
CA GLY A 685 17.45 -12.58 -13.17
C GLY A 685 17.31 -12.19 -11.70
N TYR A 686 16.65 -11.08 -11.40
CA TYR A 686 16.39 -10.62 -10.02
C TYR A 686 15.36 -11.50 -9.30
N PHE A 687 14.22 -11.76 -9.95
CA PHE A 687 13.14 -12.53 -9.34
C PHE A 687 13.44 -14.03 -9.28
N ASP A 688 14.18 -14.60 -10.23
CA ASP A 688 14.61 -16.00 -10.19
C ASP A 688 15.56 -16.30 -9.01
N GLN A 689 16.24 -15.29 -8.45
CA GLN A 689 17.02 -15.40 -7.23
C GLN A 689 16.15 -15.40 -5.94
N GLY A 690 14.83 -15.25 -6.06
CA GLY A 690 13.90 -15.22 -4.92
C GLY A 690 13.66 -13.83 -4.32
N ALA A 691 14.08 -12.76 -5.02
CA ALA A 691 13.74 -11.39 -4.64
C ALA A 691 12.21 -11.19 -4.65
N HIS A 692 11.72 -10.27 -3.80
CA HIS A 692 10.28 -10.09 -3.61
C HIS A 692 9.68 -9.02 -4.51
N HIS A 693 10.24 -7.79 -4.53
CA HIS A 693 9.58 -6.62 -5.12
C HIS A 693 10.57 -5.71 -5.83
N LEU A 694 10.11 -5.06 -6.90
CA LEU A 694 10.85 -4.06 -7.63
C LEU A 694 9.96 -2.91 -8.10
N ASN A 695 10.37 -1.70 -7.75
CA ASN A 695 9.98 -0.46 -8.42
C ASN A 695 11.06 -0.03 -9.40
N VAL A 696 10.68 0.35 -10.61
CA VAL A 696 11.61 0.82 -11.63
C VAL A 696 11.26 2.24 -12.08
N ASN A 697 12.24 3.11 -12.04
CA ASN A 697 12.24 4.43 -12.68
C ASN A 697 13.28 4.45 -13.80
N VAL A 698 12.90 4.90 -14.99
CA VAL A 698 13.82 4.99 -16.13
C VAL A 698 13.88 6.42 -16.63
N PHE A 699 14.77 7.21 -16.02
CA PHE A 699 15.05 8.60 -16.39
C PHE A 699 16.37 9.06 -15.78
N GLY A 700 16.95 10.16 -16.32
CA GLY A 700 18.15 10.81 -15.75
C GLY A 700 17.82 11.81 -14.64
N LYS A 701 18.81 12.12 -13.80
CA LYS A 701 18.69 13.13 -12.71
C LYS A 701 18.36 14.52 -13.23
N GLU A 702 18.78 14.85 -14.43
CA GLU A 702 18.54 16.15 -15.08
C GLU A 702 17.04 16.43 -15.19
N LYS A 703 16.24 15.40 -15.52
CA LYS A 703 14.77 15.53 -15.62
C LYS A 703 14.15 15.85 -14.26
N LEU A 704 14.64 15.25 -13.18
CA LEU A 704 14.17 15.53 -11.82
C LEU A 704 14.53 16.96 -11.40
N LEU A 705 15.75 17.40 -11.69
CA LEU A 705 16.19 18.76 -11.39
C LEU A 705 15.37 19.80 -12.16
N ASP A 706 15.14 19.58 -13.45
CA ASP A 706 14.32 20.48 -14.27
C ASP A 706 12.87 20.52 -13.78
N ALA A 707 12.28 19.36 -13.46
CA ALA A 707 10.91 19.29 -12.92
C ALA A 707 10.79 19.97 -11.53
N MET A 708 11.84 19.95 -10.73
CA MET A 708 11.89 20.61 -9.43
C MET A 708 12.02 22.13 -9.55
N GLU A 709 12.77 22.62 -10.54
CA GLU A 709 12.98 24.06 -10.78
C GLU A 709 11.84 24.68 -11.61
N HIS A 710 11.16 23.87 -12.44
CA HIS A 710 10.11 24.30 -13.39
C HIS A 710 8.85 23.47 -13.28
N PRO A 711 8.21 23.36 -12.09
CA PRO A 711 7.01 22.54 -11.89
C PRO A 711 5.78 23.01 -12.69
N GLU A 712 5.81 24.24 -13.21
CA GLU A 712 4.77 24.83 -14.02
C GLU A 712 4.71 24.30 -15.46
N LYS A 713 5.75 23.65 -15.96
CA LYS A 713 5.78 23.05 -17.29
C LYS A 713 4.72 21.96 -17.43
N GLU A 714 3.95 21.99 -18.52
CA GLU A 714 2.85 21.06 -18.75
C GLU A 714 3.30 19.58 -18.82
N GLU A 715 4.50 19.35 -19.32
CA GLU A 715 5.11 18.00 -19.38
C GLU A 715 5.32 17.37 -17.99
N TYR A 716 5.43 18.16 -16.92
CA TYR A 716 5.59 17.69 -15.55
C TYR A 716 4.28 17.55 -14.78
N ALA A 717 3.15 18.01 -15.34
CA ALA A 717 1.85 17.96 -14.67
C ALA A 717 1.44 16.55 -14.22
N ASN A 718 1.83 15.51 -14.98
CA ASN A 718 1.59 14.10 -14.67
C ASN A 718 2.88 13.29 -14.55
N PHE A 719 4.03 13.95 -14.43
CA PHE A 719 5.29 13.26 -14.27
C PHE A 719 5.28 12.42 -12.99
N THR A 720 5.10 11.12 -13.18
CA THR A 720 4.97 10.12 -12.12
C THR A 720 6.31 9.44 -11.89
N ILE A 721 6.64 9.24 -10.62
CA ILE A 721 7.83 8.50 -10.18
C ILE A 721 7.46 7.44 -9.16
N ARG A 722 8.20 6.34 -9.14
CA ARG A 722 8.15 5.34 -8.08
C ARG A 722 9.04 5.79 -6.92
N VAL A 723 8.52 5.72 -5.69
CA VAL A 723 9.25 6.20 -4.51
C VAL A 723 9.62 5.11 -3.52
N SER A 724 8.69 4.31 -3.05
CA SER A 724 8.91 3.13 -2.20
C SER A 724 7.59 2.38 -2.03
N GLY A 725 7.34 1.37 -2.86
CA GLY A 725 6.10 0.59 -2.86
C GLY A 725 4.88 1.31 -3.45
N TYR A 726 5.02 2.55 -3.94
CA TYR A 726 3.97 3.29 -4.64
C TYR A 726 4.56 4.39 -5.54
N ALA A 727 3.71 5.02 -6.32
CA ALA A 727 4.08 6.14 -7.17
C ALA A 727 3.47 7.45 -6.67
N VAL A 728 4.10 8.56 -7.07
CA VAL A 728 3.63 9.91 -6.80
C VAL A 728 3.87 10.79 -8.03
N LYS A 729 3.12 11.89 -8.15
CA LYS A 729 3.52 12.97 -9.05
C LYS A 729 4.69 13.72 -8.43
N PHE A 730 5.81 13.82 -9.13
CA PHE A 730 7.04 14.40 -8.58
C PHE A 730 6.85 15.84 -8.10
N ILE A 731 6.05 16.62 -8.83
CA ILE A 731 5.78 18.03 -8.48
C ILE A 731 4.89 18.19 -7.24
N ASP A 732 4.19 17.15 -6.79
CA ASP A 732 3.34 17.17 -5.58
C ASP A 732 4.15 16.85 -4.30
N LEU A 733 5.43 16.48 -4.44
CA LEU A 733 6.35 16.26 -3.33
C LEU A 733 6.81 17.58 -2.70
N THR A 734 7.07 17.57 -1.39
CA THR A 734 7.77 18.69 -0.75
C THR A 734 9.20 18.79 -1.29
N ARG A 735 9.81 19.98 -1.21
CA ARG A 735 11.21 20.20 -1.64
C ARG A 735 12.17 19.21 -0.98
N GLU A 736 11.99 18.93 0.32
CA GLU A 736 12.81 17.99 1.08
C GLU A 736 12.72 16.57 0.49
N GLN A 737 11.50 16.12 0.12
CA GLN A 737 11.26 14.82 -0.49
C GLN A 737 11.76 14.75 -1.94
N GLN A 738 11.62 15.82 -2.72
CA GLN A 738 12.21 15.91 -4.06
C GLN A 738 13.73 15.75 -4.00
N MET A 739 14.38 16.43 -3.05
CA MET A 739 15.82 16.32 -2.83
C MET A 739 16.23 14.92 -2.38
N ASP A 740 15.42 14.26 -1.53
CA ASP A 740 15.64 12.86 -1.16
C ASP A 740 15.66 11.95 -2.40
N VAL A 741 14.66 12.08 -3.28
CA VAL A 741 14.59 11.30 -4.53
C VAL A 741 15.78 11.57 -5.45
N ILE A 742 16.18 12.83 -5.60
CA ILE A 742 17.33 13.23 -6.45
C ILE A 742 18.66 12.69 -5.89
N SER A 743 18.76 12.57 -4.55
CA SER A 743 19.97 12.05 -3.90
C SER A 743 20.17 10.54 -4.02
N ARG A 744 19.11 9.80 -4.40
CA ARG A 744 19.18 8.35 -4.59
C ARG A 744 20.11 7.98 -5.73
N THR A 745 20.63 6.76 -5.68
CA THR A 745 21.48 6.23 -6.75
C THR A 745 20.71 6.21 -8.08
N CYS A 746 21.35 6.72 -9.14
CA CYS A 746 20.89 6.58 -10.51
C CYS A 746 21.93 5.75 -11.25
N HIS A 747 21.60 4.52 -11.57
CA HIS A 747 22.53 3.59 -12.19
C HIS A 747 22.81 3.98 -13.63
N ALA A 748 24.09 4.24 -13.93
CA ALA A 748 24.58 4.57 -15.27
C ALA A 748 25.03 3.34 -16.06
N ALA A 749 25.10 2.16 -15.41
CA ALA A 749 25.42 0.87 -15.98
C ALA A 749 24.65 -0.24 -15.24
N LEU A 750 24.41 -1.37 -15.93
CA LEU A 750 23.81 -2.57 -15.35
C LEU A 750 24.75 -3.28 -14.36
#